data_3f8c3c1d124ee0c3cbf4ecaf15da98dc
#
_entry.id   3f8c3c1d124ee0c3cbf4ecaf15da98dc
#
_cell.length_a   1.000
_cell.length_b   1.000
_cell.length_c   1.000
_cell.angle_alpha   90.00
_cell.angle_beta   90.00
_cell.angle_gamma   90.00
#
_symmetry.space_group_name_H-M   'P 1'
#
loop_
_entity.id
_entity.type
_entity.pdbx_description
1 polymer ?
#
loop_
_entity_poly.entity_id
_entity_poly.type
_entity_poly.pdbx_seq_one_letter_code
_entity_poly.pdbx_strand_id
1 'polypeptide(L)'
;MSCSSTKNIPEDDQLFVGLTKIEYKDYEKNDHFLAVQEEVEAALATAPNGALFGSSYHRSPFPYGLWIWNAFSKSRSVFSKWMTKSFGKPPVLMSRVNPELRAKVANELLRSNGYFDSNVEYDVITQKNPKKAKIGYTVSLGNLYRIDSLRYVNFPPRADSLIRSSLGETLIHPGDPFKVSVLDAERTRLSNVFRNNGYYYYQPGYASYLADTVSVADTVQLRLQFADSVPDGVRRKWYIGKVNLELRKGFMETLSDSLVHRYFTVRFNGRKPPLRTRVILRDLKLRPRRLYSHDDYLQSASKITGTGLFSFVDFKFTPRDTTLSCDTLDMTLSCVFDKPYDFYVEANMVGKTSGKLGPGAVIGISRRNAFRGGEKLDININGSYEWQTGHNADGSSSEMNSYEYGANVSLELPRLVLPFWRRVRWYNTPSTILKASSSVINRSGYFKRHIVSGELTYNFQRTATSVHQFSPLILQYEYMTHMTEAFGDVMNENPYLLVTMADQFVPKMRYSYTYSSPATYRNPIYWQVVVSEASNLLSLGYLAAGKKWNSKYKQMFKNPYAQFFKIETDFSKTWAVGDHSQLVGHVSAGLIWSYGNSESAPYSEQFYVGGANSIRAFNVRSIGPGAYHTDSERTSYMDQTGDFKLQANLEYRFRLFGNLYGATFLDAGNVWALRDDGYRTNSLFKVKNLLKETALGTGVGLRYDLEFFVLRLDWGVGLHVPYKSGFYNISSFRDGQSLHFAIGYPF
;
A
#
# COMPACT_ATOMS: atom_id res chain seq x y z
N MET A 1 47.28 4.32 -9.94
CA MET A 1 46.84 3.86 -8.59
C MET A 1 46.44 2.38 -8.71
N SER A 2 47.02 1.49 -7.92
CA SER A 2 46.69 0.06 -7.95
C SER A 2 45.29 -0.18 -7.40
N CYS A 3 44.39 -0.73 -8.19
CA CYS A 3 43.02 -1.12 -7.77
C CYS A 3 43.03 -2.38 -6.87
N SER A 4 43.99 -2.48 -5.94
CA SER A 4 44.09 -3.62 -5.06
C SER A 4 42.97 -3.62 -4.00
N SER A 5 42.17 -4.67 -3.96
CA SER A 5 41.13 -4.85 -2.94
C SER A 5 41.70 -5.29 -1.59
N THR A 6 42.98 -5.64 -1.50
CA THR A 6 43.62 -6.22 -0.30
C THR A 6 44.66 -5.33 0.35
N LYS A 7 44.84 -4.08 -0.12
CA LYS A 7 45.93 -3.17 0.31
C LYS A 7 45.90 -2.78 1.79
N ASN A 8 44.72 -2.65 2.40
CA ASN A 8 44.54 -2.19 3.77
C ASN A 8 43.92 -3.27 4.67
N ILE A 9 44.15 -4.57 4.38
CA ILE A 9 43.70 -5.66 5.23
C ILE A 9 44.78 -5.93 6.26
N PRO A 10 44.43 -6.05 7.57
CA PRO A 10 45.34 -6.49 8.61
C PRO A 10 46.06 -7.81 8.26
N GLU A 11 47.27 -8.01 8.81
CA GLU A 11 48.02 -9.24 8.51
C GLU A 11 47.34 -10.49 9.04
N ASP A 12 46.66 -10.36 10.18
CA ASP A 12 46.00 -11.44 10.92
C ASP A 12 44.55 -11.67 10.46
N ASP A 13 44.06 -11.00 9.40
CA ASP A 13 42.67 -11.12 8.98
C ASP A 13 42.55 -11.28 7.45
N GLN A 14 41.38 -11.73 7.02
CA GLN A 14 41.07 -11.97 5.63
C GLN A 14 39.86 -11.17 5.16
N LEU A 15 39.87 -10.73 3.90
CA LEU A 15 38.75 -10.11 3.24
C LEU A 15 37.68 -11.18 2.94
N PHE A 16 36.50 -11.01 3.48
CA PHE A 16 35.36 -11.83 3.12
C PHE A 16 34.89 -11.51 1.70
N VAL A 17 34.83 -12.54 0.86
CA VAL A 17 34.50 -12.38 -0.57
C VAL A 17 33.20 -13.09 -0.98
N GLY A 18 32.43 -13.57 -0.02
CA GLY A 18 31.11 -14.17 -0.20
C GLY A 18 31.01 -15.58 0.39
N LEU A 19 29.78 -16.07 0.37
CA LEU A 19 29.47 -17.44 0.78
C LEU A 19 29.68 -18.41 -0.38
N THR A 20 29.94 -19.67 -0.06
CA THR A 20 29.68 -20.79 -0.96
C THR A 20 28.22 -21.21 -0.84
N LYS A 21 27.75 -22.12 -1.66
CA LYS A 21 26.40 -22.70 -1.50
C LYS A 21 26.33 -23.38 -0.12
N ILE A 22 25.26 -23.10 0.65
CA ILE A 22 24.98 -23.76 1.93
C ILE A 22 24.57 -25.21 1.63
N GLU A 23 25.18 -26.15 2.30
CA GLU A 23 24.86 -27.58 2.19
C GLU A 23 23.92 -27.99 3.33
N TYR A 24 22.82 -28.64 2.98
CA TYR A 24 21.86 -29.19 3.92
C TYR A 24 21.96 -30.72 3.95
N LYS A 25 21.99 -31.30 5.14
CA LYS A 25 22.03 -32.74 5.37
C LYS A 25 20.89 -33.17 6.30
N ASP A 26 20.50 -34.43 6.21
CA ASP A 26 19.53 -35.07 7.10
C ASP A 26 18.21 -34.28 7.21
N TYR A 27 17.63 -33.93 6.04
CA TYR A 27 16.38 -33.14 5.98
C TYR A 27 15.34 -33.77 5.07
N GLU A 28 14.07 -33.55 5.41
CA GLU A 28 12.92 -33.83 4.57
C GLU A 28 12.39 -32.53 3.95
N LYS A 29 12.24 -32.51 2.64
CA LYS A 29 11.77 -31.31 1.94
C LYS A 29 10.26 -31.16 2.09
N ASN A 30 9.82 -30.36 3.05
CA ASN A 30 8.43 -29.99 3.30
C ASN A 30 8.29 -28.47 3.48
N ASP A 31 7.07 -27.96 3.58
CA ASP A 31 6.81 -26.51 3.72
C ASP A 31 7.44 -25.91 4.98
N HIS A 32 7.51 -26.70 6.07
CA HIS A 32 8.16 -26.26 7.31
C HIS A 32 9.65 -26.08 7.11
N PHE A 33 10.31 -27.07 6.49
CA PHE A 33 11.74 -26.96 6.16
C PHE A 33 12.06 -25.75 5.29
N LEU A 34 11.24 -25.50 4.26
CA LEU A 34 11.46 -24.37 3.35
C LEU A 34 11.39 -23.03 4.08
N ALA A 35 10.42 -22.86 5.01
CA ALA A 35 10.32 -21.67 5.82
C ALA A 35 11.53 -21.50 6.77
N VAL A 36 11.96 -22.59 7.41
CA VAL A 36 13.13 -22.58 8.31
C VAL A 36 14.43 -22.35 7.52
N GLN A 37 14.55 -22.92 6.33
CA GLN A 37 15.69 -22.69 5.44
C GLN A 37 15.86 -21.19 5.14
N GLU A 38 14.78 -20.48 4.85
CA GLU A 38 14.84 -19.03 4.59
C GLU A 38 15.36 -18.26 5.83
N GLU A 39 14.84 -18.58 7.03
CA GLU A 39 15.29 -17.96 8.29
C GLU A 39 16.78 -18.23 8.56
N VAL A 40 17.24 -19.47 8.34
CA VAL A 40 18.64 -19.88 8.52
C VAL A 40 19.54 -19.21 7.49
N GLU A 41 19.16 -19.21 6.23
CA GLU A 41 19.92 -18.52 5.19
C GLU A 41 20.04 -17.02 5.45
N ALA A 42 18.97 -16.38 5.94
CA ALA A 42 19.01 -14.98 6.34
C ALA A 42 19.97 -14.72 7.51
N ALA A 43 20.01 -15.61 8.52
CA ALA A 43 20.94 -15.51 9.64
C ALA A 43 22.41 -15.69 9.23
N LEU A 44 22.67 -16.60 8.28
CA LEU A 44 24.00 -16.86 7.74
C LEU A 44 24.43 -15.83 6.67
N ALA A 45 23.48 -15.12 6.06
CA ALA A 45 23.74 -14.17 4.99
C ALA A 45 24.65 -13.03 5.44
N THR A 46 25.65 -12.73 4.62
CA THR A 46 26.50 -11.55 4.77
C THR A 46 26.92 -11.04 3.40
N ALA A 47 26.65 -9.80 3.10
CA ALA A 47 27.01 -9.19 1.83
C ALA A 47 28.51 -8.81 1.81
N PRO A 48 29.33 -9.33 0.86
CA PRO A 48 30.73 -8.94 0.70
C PRO A 48 30.85 -7.54 0.07
N ASN A 49 32.05 -6.99 0.12
CA ASN A 49 32.30 -5.74 -0.64
C ASN A 49 32.07 -5.96 -2.13
N GLY A 50 31.26 -5.09 -2.73
CA GLY A 50 30.87 -5.20 -4.13
C GLY A 50 29.73 -6.21 -4.38
N ALA A 51 29.00 -6.63 -3.34
CA ALA A 51 27.81 -7.45 -3.48
C ALA A 51 26.85 -6.87 -4.52
N LEU A 52 26.37 -7.70 -5.44
CA LEU A 52 25.37 -7.32 -6.41
C LEU A 52 23.99 -7.42 -5.74
N PHE A 53 23.29 -6.30 -5.68
CA PHE A 53 21.93 -6.20 -5.11
C PHE A 53 21.77 -6.86 -3.70
N GLY A 54 22.81 -6.74 -2.85
CA GLY A 54 22.80 -7.31 -1.50
C GLY A 54 23.08 -8.81 -1.41
N SER A 55 23.39 -9.48 -2.52
CA SER A 55 23.65 -10.93 -2.54
C SER A 55 24.88 -11.31 -1.74
N SER A 56 24.77 -12.38 -0.92
CA SER A 56 25.90 -12.98 -0.22
C SER A 56 26.77 -13.85 -1.13
N TYR A 57 26.28 -14.26 -2.28
CA TYR A 57 26.92 -15.19 -3.22
C TYR A 57 27.51 -14.49 -4.45
N HIS A 58 26.85 -13.44 -4.93
CA HIS A 58 27.20 -12.75 -6.18
C HIS A 58 27.79 -11.37 -5.90
N ARG A 59 28.94 -11.10 -6.47
CA ARG A 59 29.59 -9.80 -6.35
C ARG A 59 30.09 -9.29 -7.70
N SER A 60 30.17 -7.97 -7.83
CA SER A 60 30.82 -7.30 -8.94
C SER A 60 32.34 -7.60 -8.94
N PRO A 61 32.96 -7.81 -10.10
CA PRO A 61 34.41 -7.87 -10.21
C PRO A 61 35.07 -6.53 -9.80
N PHE A 62 34.31 -5.43 -9.81
CA PHE A 62 34.74 -4.07 -9.52
C PHE A 62 34.11 -3.53 -8.23
N PRO A 63 34.69 -3.81 -7.02
CA PRO A 63 34.17 -3.30 -5.75
C PRO A 63 34.56 -1.83 -5.53
N TYR A 64 33.93 -0.91 -6.26
CA TYR A 64 34.26 0.51 -6.27
C TYR A 64 34.31 1.14 -4.86
N GLY A 65 33.33 0.84 -4.01
CA GLY A 65 33.30 1.37 -2.64
C GLY A 65 34.55 0.98 -1.83
N LEU A 66 35.04 -0.26 -1.97
CA LEU A 66 36.26 -0.73 -1.31
C LEU A 66 37.51 -0.06 -1.91
N TRP A 67 37.54 0.13 -3.23
CA TRP A 67 38.66 0.82 -3.87
C TRP A 67 38.76 2.28 -3.44
N ILE A 68 37.63 2.96 -3.36
CA ILE A 68 37.57 4.35 -2.85
C ILE A 68 38.05 4.39 -1.39
N TRP A 69 37.57 3.47 -0.56
CA TRP A 69 38.04 3.35 0.81
C TRP A 69 39.54 3.16 0.88
N ASN A 70 40.10 2.21 0.15
CA ASN A 70 41.53 1.91 0.13
C ASN A 70 42.38 3.08 -0.40
N ALA A 71 41.85 3.91 -1.30
CA ALA A 71 42.53 5.07 -1.86
C ALA A 71 42.53 6.28 -0.90
N PHE A 72 41.42 6.52 -0.21
CA PHE A 72 41.20 7.81 0.48
C PHE A 72 41.11 7.71 2.01
N SER A 73 40.92 6.53 2.61
CA SER A 73 40.70 6.37 4.06
C SER A 73 41.85 6.86 4.93
N LYS A 74 43.11 6.82 4.46
CA LYS A 74 44.32 7.25 5.19
C LYS A 74 44.62 8.72 4.98
N SER A 75 43.96 9.42 4.07
CA SER A 75 44.24 10.84 3.78
C SER A 75 43.42 11.76 4.70
N ARG A 76 44.05 12.85 5.16
CA ARG A 76 43.43 13.85 6.06
C ARG A 76 42.69 14.97 5.33
N SER A 77 42.76 15.05 3.99
CA SER A 77 42.16 16.15 3.23
C SER A 77 40.61 16.12 3.33
N VAL A 78 39.98 17.30 3.24
CA VAL A 78 38.51 17.43 3.30
C VAL A 78 37.86 16.65 2.17
N PHE A 79 38.44 16.72 0.97
CA PHE A 79 37.95 15.97 -0.19
C PHE A 79 38.03 14.44 0.03
N SER A 80 39.13 13.92 0.57
CA SER A 80 39.29 12.52 0.87
C SER A 80 38.29 12.00 1.94
N LYS A 81 38.06 12.81 2.97
CA LYS A 81 37.05 12.52 4.00
C LYS A 81 35.65 12.47 3.40
N TRP A 82 35.32 13.42 2.54
CA TRP A 82 34.02 13.46 1.84
C TRP A 82 33.85 12.24 0.92
N MET A 83 34.86 11.93 0.08
CA MET A 83 34.85 10.76 -0.78
C MET A 83 34.68 9.45 0.00
N THR A 84 35.42 9.30 1.10
CA THR A 84 35.34 8.10 1.94
C THR A 84 33.97 7.99 2.62
N LYS A 85 33.40 9.09 3.10
CA LYS A 85 32.10 9.12 3.76
C LYS A 85 30.94 8.87 2.79
N SER A 86 31.01 9.44 1.58
CA SER A 86 29.91 9.38 0.60
C SER A 86 29.92 8.11 -0.24
N PHE A 87 31.08 7.60 -0.61
CA PHE A 87 31.22 6.50 -1.56
C PHE A 87 32.11 5.34 -1.08
N GLY A 88 32.93 5.56 -0.03
CA GLY A 88 33.82 4.53 0.50
C GLY A 88 33.07 3.50 1.35
N LYS A 89 33.34 2.21 1.12
CA LYS A 89 32.87 1.10 1.97
C LYS A 89 34.09 0.41 2.59
N PRO A 90 34.16 0.32 3.94
CA PRO A 90 35.28 -0.38 4.60
C PRO A 90 35.33 -1.85 4.19
N PRO A 91 36.49 -2.52 4.32
CA PRO A 91 36.60 -3.94 4.03
C PRO A 91 35.73 -4.74 5.00
N VAL A 92 34.97 -5.68 4.46
CA VAL A 92 34.26 -6.68 5.24
C VAL A 92 35.27 -7.78 5.60
N LEU A 93 35.74 -7.75 6.83
CA LEU A 93 36.75 -8.65 7.36
C LEU A 93 36.12 -9.92 7.92
N MET A 94 36.84 -11.05 7.86
CA MET A 94 36.40 -12.35 8.37
C MET A 94 36.10 -12.27 9.88
N SER A 95 36.92 -11.58 10.66
CA SER A 95 36.70 -11.32 12.08
C SER A 95 35.39 -10.61 12.38
N ARG A 96 34.94 -9.70 11.49
CA ARG A 96 33.66 -8.98 11.63
C ARG A 96 32.46 -9.83 11.20
N VAL A 97 32.63 -10.70 10.23
CA VAL A 97 31.58 -11.65 9.82
C VAL A 97 31.27 -12.62 10.94
N ASN A 98 32.28 -13.05 11.67
CA ASN A 98 32.21 -13.98 12.80
C ASN A 98 31.39 -15.24 12.47
N PRO A 99 31.91 -16.15 11.63
CA PRO A 99 31.16 -17.31 11.15
C PRO A 99 30.73 -18.25 12.29
N GLU A 100 31.52 -18.34 13.35
CA GLU A 100 31.18 -19.14 14.53
C GLU A 100 29.91 -18.65 15.22
N LEU A 101 29.79 -17.34 15.48
CA LEU A 101 28.58 -16.76 16.07
C LEU A 101 27.36 -16.96 15.18
N ARG A 102 27.53 -16.80 13.87
CA ARG A 102 26.44 -17.02 12.90
C ARG A 102 25.99 -18.48 12.87
N ALA A 103 26.92 -19.41 12.90
CA ALA A 103 26.60 -20.84 13.00
C ALA A 103 25.83 -21.15 14.27
N LYS A 104 26.25 -20.59 15.43
CA LYS A 104 25.52 -20.73 16.70
C LYS A 104 24.09 -20.16 16.60
N VAL A 105 23.93 -18.95 16.07
CA VAL A 105 22.60 -18.33 15.88
C VAL A 105 21.72 -19.17 14.96
N ALA A 106 22.26 -19.67 13.86
CA ALA A 106 21.52 -20.53 12.94
C ALA A 106 21.10 -21.86 13.61
N ASN A 107 21.96 -22.43 14.44
CA ASN A 107 21.65 -23.65 15.22
C ASN A 107 20.54 -23.42 16.26
N GLU A 108 20.57 -22.29 16.97
CA GLU A 108 19.46 -21.90 17.87
C GLU A 108 18.15 -21.63 17.12
N LEU A 109 18.21 -21.06 15.92
CA LEU A 109 17.04 -20.94 15.04
C LEU A 109 16.45 -22.29 14.66
N LEU A 110 17.28 -23.26 14.29
CA LEU A 110 16.85 -24.63 14.00
C LEU A 110 16.18 -25.28 15.21
N ARG A 111 16.77 -25.18 16.38
CA ARG A 111 16.22 -25.71 17.65
C ARG A 111 14.88 -25.04 17.98
N SER A 112 14.78 -23.71 17.80
CA SER A 112 13.55 -22.99 18.06
C SER A 112 12.42 -23.36 17.08
N ASN A 113 12.75 -23.99 15.95
CA ASN A 113 11.83 -24.49 14.94
C ASN A 113 11.66 -26.03 14.97
N GLY A 114 12.07 -26.68 16.07
CA GLY A 114 11.80 -28.11 16.32
C GLY A 114 12.88 -29.08 15.86
N TYR A 115 14.03 -28.61 15.37
CA TYR A 115 15.19 -29.45 15.05
C TYR A 115 16.18 -29.47 16.22
N PHE A 116 15.88 -30.21 17.29
CA PHE A 116 16.68 -30.16 18.51
C PHE A 116 18.06 -30.79 18.37
N ASP A 117 18.20 -31.77 17.46
CA ASP A 117 19.46 -32.47 17.19
C ASP A 117 20.29 -31.80 16.08
N SER A 118 19.90 -30.57 15.68
CA SER A 118 20.60 -29.85 14.62
C SER A 118 22.03 -29.47 14.97
N ASN A 119 22.88 -29.43 13.96
CA ASN A 119 24.24 -28.90 14.03
C ASN A 119 24.61 -28.08 12.81
N VAL A 120 25.22 -26.92 13.03
CA VAL A 120 25.67 -26.01 11.95
C VAL A 120 27.18 -25.83 12.06
N GLU A 121 27.90 -26.34 11.07
CA GLU A 121 29.34 -26.22 10.93
C GLU A 121 29.71 -25.18 9.88
N TYR A 122 30.89 -24.62 10.00
CA TYR A 122 31.43 -23.68 9.04
C TYR A 122 32.88 -23.99 8.66
N ASP A 123 33.22 -23.70 7.41
CA ASP A 123 34.57 -23.79 6.88
C ASP A 123 35.00 -22.47 6.26
N VAL A 124 36.21 -22.02 6.59
CA VAL A 124 36.85 -20.85 5.99
C VAL A 124 37.70 -21.27 4.81
N ILE A 125 37.24 -21.01 3.59
CA ILE A 125 37.86 -21.45 2.34
C ILE A 125 38.72 -20.32 1.79
N THR A 126 40.03 -20.41 2.03
CA THR A 126 41.01 -19.45 1.51
C THR A 126 41.07 -19.53 -0.03
N GLN A 127 41.04 -18.39 -0.69
CA GLN A 127 41.07 -18.26 -2.14
C GLN A 127 42.54 -18.30 -2.67
N LYS A 128 42.72 -18.27 -3.99
CA LYS A 128 44.06 -18.16 -4.62
C LYS A 128 44.92 -17.03 -4.02
N ASN A 129 44.29 -15.95 -3.60
CA ASN A 129 44.94 -14.89 -2.81
C ASN A 129 44.69 -15.18 -1.31
N PRO A 130 45.75 -15.43 -0.51
CA PRO A 130 45.62 -15.82 0.91
C PRO A 130 44.96 -14.77 1.79
N LYS A 131 44.91 -13.51 1.35
CA LYS A 131 44.19 -12.42 2.03
C LYS A 131 42.69 -12.38 1.70
N LYS A 132 42.14 -13.38 0.99
CA LYS A 132 40.73 -13.48 0.62
C LYS A 132 40.20 -14.86 1.00
N ALA A 133 39.04 -14.88 1.65
CA ALA A 133 38.38 -16.15 1.96
C ALA A 133 36.86 -16.06 1.72
N LYS A 134 36.29 -17.25 1.46
CA LYS A 134 34.85 -17.51 1.46
C LYS A 134 34.49 -18.30 2.70
N ILE A 135 33.19 -18.31 3.05
CA ILE A 135 32.68 -19.18 4.10
C ILE A 135 31.76 -20.22 3.45
N GLY A 136 31.95 -21.47 3.80
CA GLY A 136 31.00 -22.56 3.56
C GLY A 136 30.27 -22.89 4.87
N TYR A 137 28.98 -23.16 4.78
CA TYR A 137 28.22 -23.69 5.90
C TYR A 137 27.61 -25.04 5.56
N THR A 138 27.68 -25.97 6.52
CA THR A 138 27.02 -27.26 6.44
C THR A 138 26.00 -27.33 7.58
N VAL A 139 24.72 -27.49 7.21
CA VAL A 139 23.59 -27.53 8.14
C VAL A 139 23.01 -28.93 8.19
N SER A 140 23.20 -29.63 9.30
CA SER A 140 22.58 -30.93 9.56
C SER A 140 21.36 -30.73 10.47
N LEU A 141 20.18 -31.15 10.01
CA LEU A 141 18.91 -30.81 10.69
C LEU A 141 18.55 -31.85 11.78
N GLY A 142 18.67 -33.13 11.48
CA GLY A 142 18.15 -34.20 12.33
C GLY A 142 16.62 -34.33 12.26
N ASN A 143 16.02 -35.01 13.25
CA ASN A 143 14.59 -35.25 13.28
C ASN A 143 13.77 -33.96 13.61
N LEU A 144 12.60 -33.82 12.98
CA LEU A 144 11.66 -32.76 13.30
C LEU A 144 10.74 -33.18 14.44
N TYR A 145 10.84 -32.52 15.57
CA TYR A 145 9.97 -32.74 16.72
C TYR A 145 8.59 -32.09 16.52
N ARG A 146 7.55 -32.87 16.86
CA ARG A 146 6.15 -32.42 16.72
C ARG A 146 5.46 -32.36 18.07
N ILE A 147 4.46 -31.52 18.20
CA ILE A 147 3.68 -31.41 19.44
C ILE A 147 2.74 -32.60 19.54
N ASP A 148 2.85 -33.35 20.65
CA ASP A 148 1.94 -34.46 20.98
C ASP A 148 0.67 -33.94 21.68
N SER A 149 0.85 -33.16 22.74
CA SER A 149 -0.27 -32.67 23.55
C SER A 149 0.06 -31.34 24.23
N LEU A 150 -0.99 -30.55 24.52
CA LEU A 150 -0.93 -29.34 25.32
C LEU A 150 -1.89 -29.44 26.50
N ARG A 151 -1.39 -29.22 27.72
CA ARG A 151 -2.19 -29.17 28.97
C ARG A 151 -2.00 -27.83 29.66
N TYR A 152 -3.08 -27.31 30.25
CA TYR A 152 -3.07 -26.07 31.05
C TYR A 152 -3.15 -26.44 32.53
N VAL A 153 -2.24 -25.92 33.34
CA VAL A 153 -2.06 -26.34 34.74
C VAL A 153 -1.98 -25.13 35.67
N ASN A 154 -2.57 -25.24 36.86
CA ASN A 154 -2.57 -24.24 37.93
C ASN A 154 -3.25 -22.92 37.62
N PHE A 155 -4.08 -22.84 36.62
CA PHE A 155 -4.86 -21.62 36.37
C PHE A 155 -6.01 -21.47 37.38
N PRO A 156 -6.30 -20.25 37.87
CA PRO A 156 -7.47 -19.99 38.70
C PRO A 156 -8.76 -20.47 38.03
N PRO A 157 -9.77 -20.97 38.76
CA PRO A 157 -10.98 -21.58 38.15
C PRO A 157 -11.72 -20.69 37.15
N ARG A 158 -11.79 -19.36 37.38
CA ARG A 158 -12.39 -18.41 36.46
C ARG A 158 -11.54 -18.18 35.18
N ALA A 159 -10.21 -18.25 35.31
CA ALA A 159 -9.30 -18.16 34.17
C ALA A 159 -9.31 -19.47 33.37
N ASP A 160 -9.37 -20.64 34.02
CA ASP A 160 -9.50 -21.94 33.37
C ASP A 160 -10.79 -22.02 32.54
N SER A 161 -11.91 -21.49 33.02
CA SER A 161 -13.15 -21.38 32.25
C SER A 161 -12.97 -20.53 30.98
N LEU A 162 -12.20 -19.45 31.01
CA LEU A 162 -11.89 -18.64 29.83
C LEU A 162 -11.00 -19.39 28.83
N ILE A 163 -10.02 -20.14 29.31
CA ILE A 163 -9.17 -21.01 28.47
C ILE A 163 -10.07 -22.00 27.73
N ARG A 164 -10.91 -22.75 28.47
CA ARG A 164 -11.81 -23.75 27.88
C ARG A 164 -12.75 -23.17 26.84
N SER A 165 -13.30 -21.99 27.09
CA SER A 165 -14.19 -21.32 26.11
C SER A 165 -13.47 -20.83 24.86
N SER A 166 -12.14 -20.66 24.92
CA SER A 166 -11.30 -20.19 23.79
C SER A 166 -10.42 -21.30 23.18
N LEU A 167 -10.61 -22.57 23.54
CA LEU A 167 -9.83 -23.70 23.01
C LEU A 167 -9.94 -23.83 21.48
N GLY A 168 -11.08 -23.49 20.89
CA GLY A 168 -11.25 -23.51 19.43
C GLY A 168 -10.39 -22.49 18.67
N GLU A 169 -9.79 -21.55 19.39
CA GLU A 169 -8.91 -20.50 18.82
C GLU A 169 -7.43 -20.76 19.14
N THR A 170 -7.08 -21.91 19.75
CA THR A 170 -5.69 -22.22 20.06
C THR A 170 -4.84 -22.31 18.80
N LEU A 171 -3.61 -21.82 18.90
CA LEU A 171 -2.62 -21.84 17.82
C LEU A 171 -1.78 -23.12 17.82
N ILE A 172 -1.94 -24.00 18.83
CA ILE A 172 -1.15 -25.20 19.04
C ILE A 172 -2.05 -26.40 18.91
N HIS A 173 -1.75 -27.25 17.92
CA HIS A 173 -2.51 -28.50 17.70
C HIS A 173 -1.60 -29.72 17.76
N PRO A 174 -2.10 -30.87 18.20
CA PRO A 174 -1.35 -32.13 18.11
C PRO A 174 -0.93 -32.43 16.65
N GLY A 175 0.33 -32.83 16.48
CA GLY A 175 0.92 -33.09 15.15
C GLY A 175 1.59 -31.89 14.50
N ASP A 176 1.38 -30.67 14.98
CA ASP A 176 2.07 -29.47 14.47
C ASP A 176 3.57 -29.56 14.77
N PRO A 177 4.44 -29.02 13.89
CA PRO A 177 5.86 -28.85 14.20
C PRO A 177 6.07 -27.99 15.45
N PHE A 178 7.00 -28.39 16.31
CA PHE A 178 7.39 -27.55 17.44
C PHE A 178 7.97 -26.23 16.94
N LYS A 179 7.44 -25.11 17.44
CA LYS A 179 7.90 -23.78 17.06
C LYS A 179 7.75 -22.80 18.22
N VAL A 180 8.86 -22.28 18.73
CA VAL A 180 8.87 -21.36 19.89
C VAL A 180 8.01 -20.11 19.60
N SER A 181 8.05 -19.58 18.39
CA SER A 181 7.22 -18.42 18.01
C SER A 181 5.72 -18.68 18.12
N VAL A 182 5.25 -19.91 17.83
CA VAL A 182 3.85 -20.33 18.00
C VAL A 182 3.48 -20.45 19.47
N LEU A 183 4.41 -20.98 20.30
CA LEU A 183 4.22 -21.06 21.76
C LEU A 183 4.08 -19.66 22.38
N ASP A 184 4.91 -18.71 21.97
CA ASP A 184 4.83 -17.32 22.44
C ASP A 184 3.58 -16.60 21.91
N ALA A 185 3.17 -16.89 20.67
CA ALA A 185 1.92 -16.37 20.12
C ALA A 185 0.71 -16.89 20.91
N GLU A 186 0.68 -18.16 21.31
CA GLU A 186 -0.39 -18.74 22.15
C GLU A 186 -0.42 -18.12 23.56
N ARG A 187 0.74 -17.90 24.19
CA ARG A 187 0.81 -17.16 25.47
C ARG A 187 0.27 -15.75 25.33
N THR A 188 0.58 -15.10 24.23
CA THR A 188 0.08 -13.76 23.90
C THR A 188 -1.43 -13.77 23.65
N ARG A 189 -1.94 -14.77 22.90
CA ARG A 189 -3.39 -14.97 22.68
C ARG A 189 -4.13 -15.12 24.01
N LEU A 190 -3.65 -15.99 24.88
CA LEU A 190 -4.24 -16.18 26.22
C LEU A 190 -4.18 -14.90 27.07
N SER A 191 -3.06 -14.18 27.02
CA SER A 191 -2.94 -12.89 27.68
C SER A 191 -4.03 -11.90 27.19
N ASN A 192 -4.28 -11.87 25.91
CA ASN A 192 -5.33 -11.02 25.32
C ASN A 192 -6.72 -11.49 25.74
N VAL A 193 -7.00 -12.80 25.77
CA VAL A 193 -8.26 -13.36 26.28
C VAL A 193 -8.49 -12.91 27.73
N PHE A 194 -7.50 -13.04 28.59
CA PHE A 194 -7.61 -12.63 30.00
C PHE A 194 -7.79 -11.12 30.13
N ARG A 195 -6.95 -10.33 29.49
CA ARG A 195 -7.01 -8.85 29.53
C ARG A 195 -8.30 -8.29 28.96
N ASN A 196 -8.89 -8.95 27.95
CA ASN A 196 -10.20 -8.60 27.42
C ASN A 196 -11.35 -8.92 28.40
N ASN A 197 -11.09 -9.81 29.35
CA ASN A 197 -12.02 -10.19 30.40
C ASN A 197 -11.69 -9.57 31.78
N GLY A 198 -10.96 -8.45 31.80
CA GLY A 198 -10.74 -7.64 32.99
C GLY A 198 -9.45 -7.88 33.75
N TYR A 199 -8.64 -8.85 33.37
CA TYR A 199 -7.37 -9.15 34.05
C TYR A 199 -6.26 -8.18 33.61
N TYR A 200 -6.38 -6.91 34.01
CA TYR A 200 -5.51 -5.82 33.52
C TYR A 200 -4.02 -6.10 33.70
N TYR A 201 -3.60 -6.60 34.87
CA TYR A 201 -2.19 -6.85 35.20
C TYR A 201 -1.66 -8.16 34.65
N TYR A 202 -2.48 -8.98 33.99
CA TYR A 202 -1.98 -10.25 33.42
C TYR A 202 -1.01 -9.97 32.26
N GLN A 203 0.11 -10.69 32.27
CA GLN A 203 1.13 -10.65 31.21
C GLN A 203 1.49 -12.07 30.79
N PRO A 204 1.96 -12.29 29.53
CA PRO A 204 2.36 -13.61 29.05
C PRO A 204 3.40 -14.31 29.93
N GLY A 205 4.31 -13.53 30.58
CA GLY A 205 5.35 -14.06 31.46
C GLY A 205 4.86 -14.74 32.75
N TYR A 206 3.58 -14.58 33.11
CA TYR A 206 3.01 -15.31 34.28
C TYR A 206 2.63 -16.77 33.98
N ALA A 207 2.79 -17.23 32.76
CA ALA A 207 2.65 -18.62 32.40
C ALA A 207 3.90 -19.08 31.62
N SER A 208 4.43 -20.24 31.93
CA SER A 208 5.62 -20.84 31.31
C SER A 208 5.31 -22.23 30.78
N TYR A 209 5.98 -22.60 29.68
CA TYR A 209 5.90 -23.95 29.17
C TYR A 209 6.91 -24.86 29.86
N LEU A 210 6.44 -26.04 30.22
CA LEU A 210 7.27 -27.20 30.53
C LEU A 210 7.12 -28.16 29.35
N ALA A 211 8.23 -28.52 28.74
CA ALA A 211 8.29 -29.41 27.59
C ALA A 211 8.96 -30.75 28.00
N ASP A 212 8.30 -31.85 27.72
CA ASP A 212 8.86 -33.20 27.85
C ASP A 212 9.15 -33.73 26.44
N THR A 213 10.41 -33.97 26.16
CA THR A 213 10.91 -34.47 24.86
C THR A 213 11.45 -35.92 24.99
N VAL A 214 11.32 -36.52 26.15
CA VAL A 214 11.91 -37.83 26.44
C VAL A 214 10.88 -38.97 26.46
N SER A 215 9.67 -38.69 26.89
CA SER A 215 8.64 -39.71 27.10
C SER A 215 8.17 -40.39 25.78
N VAL A 216 8.20 -39.66 24.64
CA VAL A 216 7.82 -40.20 23.33
C VAL A 216 8.82 -39.70 22.30
N ALA A 217 9.36 -40.58 21.47
CA ALA A 217 10.38 -40.23 20.48
C ALA A 217 9.83 -39.21 19.46
N ASP A 218 10.66 -38.25 19.06
CA ASP A 218 10.39 -37.19 18.07
C ASP A 218 9.14 -36.37 18.35
N THR A 219 8.68 -36.35 19.61
CA THR A 219 7.50 -35.54 20.01
C THR A 219 7.78 -34.74 21.29
N VAL A 220 6.93 -33.70 21.47
CA VAL A 220 6.98 -32.79 22.61
C VAL A 220 5.65 -32.76 23.32
N GLN A 221 5.58 -33.16 24.57
CA GLN A 221 4.43 -32.96 25.43
C GLN A 221 4.55 -31.62 26.16
N LEU A 222 3.61 -30.75 25.97
CA LEU A 222 3.61 -29.37 26.49
C LEU A 222 2.66 -29.22 27.68
N ARG A 223 3.15 -28.57 28.74
CA ARG A 223 2.32 -28.09 29.85
C ARG A 223 2.50 -26.60 29.99
N LEU A 224 1.44 -25.83 29.82
CA LEU A 224 1.45 -24.39 30.13
C LEU A 224 1.03 -24.23 31.58
N GLN A 225 1.97 -23.85 32.43
CA GLN A 225 1.77 -23.71 33.86
C GLN A 225 1.71 -22.26 34.26
N PHE A 226 0.65 -21.90 35.01
CA PHE A 226 0.57 -20.60 35.67
C PHE A 226 1.45 -20.53 36.88
N ALA A 227 2.17 -19.44 37.07
CA ALA A 227 3.10 -19.30 38.18
C ALA A 227 2.38 -19.27 39.54
N ASP A 228 2.95 -19.97 40.55
CA ASP A 228 2.36 -20.08 41.88
C ASP A 228 2.44 -18.74 42.64
N SER A 229 3.52 -17.98 42.45
CA SER A 229 3.75 -16.70 43.11
C SER A 229 3.51 -15.54 42.14
N VAL A 230 2.28 -14.99 42.12
CA VAL A 230 1.92 -13.80 41.36
C VAL A 230 1.21 -12.81 42.29
N PRO A 231 1.33 -11.48 42.05
CA PRO A 231 0.61 -10.48 42.82
C PRO A 231 -0.91 -10.69 42.75
N ASP A 232 -1.62 -10.44 43.83
CA ASP A 232 -3.08 -10.62 43.93
C ASP A 232 -3.85 -9.83 42.86
N GLY A 233 -3.35 -8.67 42.43
CA GLY A 233 -3.93 -7.86 41.38
C GLY A 233 -4.00 -8.57 40.03
N VAL A 234 -3.12 -9.56 39.77
CA VAL A 234 -3.10 -10.36 38.53
C VAL A 234 -4.27 -11.35 38.49
N ARG A 235 -4.70 -11.84 39.66
CA ARG A 235 -5.73 -12.89 39.79
C ARG A 235 -7.14 -12.34 39.78
N ARG A 236 -7.32 -10.99 39.82
CA ARG A 236 -8.63 -10.33 39.90
C ARG A 236 -9.00 -9.57 38.63
N LYS A 237 -10.30 -9.34 38.49
CA LYS A 237 -10.85 -8.50 37.40
C LYS A 237 -10.87 -7.05 37.83
N TRP A 238 -10.59 -6.15 36.87
CA TRP A 238 -10.54 -4.71 37.08
C TRP A 238 -11.61 -3.98 36.28
N TYR A 239 -12.22 -3.00 36.88
CA TYR A 239 -13.26 -2.14 36.30
C TYR A 239 -12.73 -0.72 36.07
N ILE A 240 -13.20 -0.07 35.01
CA ILE A 240 -12.86 1.33 34.74
C ILE A 240 -13.57 2.25 35.71
N GLY A 241 -12.84 3.11 36.37
CA GLY A 241 -13.33 4.12 37.30
C GLY A 241 -13.60 5.48 36.67
N LYS A 242 -13.04 6.54 37.25
CA LYS A 242 -13.08 7.89 36.68
C LYS A 242 -12.15 8.00 35.49
N VAL A 243 -12.53 8.81 34.50
CA VAL A 243 -11.74 9.14 33.35
C VAL A 243 -11.27 10.58 33.42
N ASN A 244 -9.99 10.80 33.52
CA ASN A 244 -9.34 12.10 33.46
C ASN A 244 -8.76 12.33 32.09
N LEU A 245 -9.13 13.40 31.41
CA LEU A 245 -8.62 13.79 30.12
C LEU A 245 -7.75 15.04 30.27
N GLU A 246 -6.49 14.96 29.94
CA GLU A 246 -5.55 16.08 29.97
C GLU A 246 -5.21 16.53 28.55
N LEU A 247 -5.53 17.78 28.22
CA LEU A 247 -5.30 18.39 26.92
C LEU A 247 -4.19 19.42 27.02
N ARG A 248 -2.99 19.09 26.56
CA ARG A 248 -1.77 19.90 26.65
C ARG A 248 -1.31 20.39 25.28
N LYS A 249 -0.83 21.60 25.18
CA LYS A 249 -0.14 22.12 23.98
C LYS A 249 1.34 21.76 23.96
N GLY A 250 1.91 21.44 25.11
CA GLY A 250 3.30 21.00 25.24
C GLY A 250 3.47 20.08 26.45
N PHE A 251 4.52 19.25 26.45
CA PHE A 251 4.77 18.25 27.50
C PHE A 251 4.87 18.83 28.92
N MET A 252 5.50 20.00 29.05
CA MET A 252 5.73 20.66 30.35
C MET A 252 4.63 21.65 30.72
N GLU A 253 3.55 21.71 30.00
CA GLU A 253 2.45 22.62 30.28
C GLU A 253 1.69 22.20 31.53
N THR A 254 1.58 23.09 32.51
CA THR A 254 0.72 22.93 33.70
C THR A 254 -0.71 23.30 33.37
N LEU A 255 -1.66 22.45 33.77
CA LEU A 255 -3.08 22.64 33.46
C LEU A 255 -3.77 23.35 34.62
N SER A 256 -4.34 24.54 34.37
CA SER A 256 -4.99 25.39 35.38
C SER A 256 -6.50 25.22 35.43
N ASP A 257 -7.11 24.90 34.32
CA ASP A 257 -8.58 24.86 34.17
C ASP A 257 -9.11 23.44 34.08
N SER A 258 -10.34 23.22 34.51
CA SER A 258 -10.99 21.93 34.43
C SER A 258 -12.49 22.02 34.20
N LEU A 259 -13.04 21.04 33.50
CA LEU A 259 -14.46 20.76 33.37
C LEU A 259 -14.76 19.42 34.04
N VAL A 260 -15.52 19.46 35.11
CA VAL A 260 -15.86 18.26 35.89
C VAL A 260 -17.25 17.77 35.50
N HIS A 261 -17.35 16.50 35.11
CA HIS A 261 -18.59 15.78 34.90
C HIS A 261 -18.64 14.55 35.83
N ARG A 262 -19.81 13.94 35.97
CA ARG A 262 -20.02 12.83 36.93
C ARG A 262 -18.98 11.71 36.88
N TYR A 263 -18.48 11.36 35.68
CA TYR A 263 -17.57 10.23 35.47
C TYR A 263 -16.30 10.59 34.73
N PHE A 264 -16.16 11.83 34.29
CA PHE A 264 -14.96 12.28 33.62
C PHE A 264 -14.63 13.73 33.96
N THR A 265 -13.35 14.01 33.98
CA THR A 265 -12.82 15.36 34.20
C THR A 265 -11.93 15.71 33.02
N VAL A 266 -12.07 16.90 32.46
CA VAL A 266 -11.21 17.41 31.39
C VAL A 266 -10.37 18.54 31.93
N ARG A 267 -9.05 18.41 31.91
CA ARG A 267 -8.08 19.44 32.32
C ARG A 267 -7.47 20.09 31.09
N PHE A 268 -7.33 21.39 31.09
CA PHE A 268 -6.80 22.16 29.96
C PHE A 268 -6.38 23.56 30.46
N ASN A 269 -5.84 24.40 29.54
CA ASN A 269 -5.59 25.82 29.81
C ASN A 269 -6.45 26.72 28.95
N GLY A 270 -7.01 27.75 29.53
CA GLY A 270 -7.79 28.79 28.89
C GLY A 270 -9.30 28.70 29.11
N ARG A 271 -10.06 29.66 28.61
CA ARG A 271 -11.51 29.77 28.85
C ARG A 271 -12.34 28.60 28.33
N LYS A 272 -11.85 27.87 27.34
CA LYS A 272 -12.54 26.73 26.70
C LYS A 272 -11.55 25.66 26.29
N PRO A 273 -11.89 24.35 26.38
CA PRO A 273 -11.01 23.28 25.94
C PRO A 273 -10.57 23.49 24.48
N PRO A 274 -9.30 23.24 24.12
CA PRO A 274 -8.80 23.39 22.76
C PRO A 274 -9.45 22.43 21.77
N LEU A 275 -10.00 21.32 22.25
CA LEU A 275 -10.78 20.35 21.49
C LEU A 275 -12.12 20.10 22.20
N ARG A 276 -13.19 19.98 21.46
CA ARG A 276 -14.50 19.61 22.03
C ARG A 276 -14.42 18.20 22.61
N THR A 277 -14.69 18.05 23.88
CA THR A 277 -14.58 16.78 24.64
C THR A 277 -15.28 15.61 23.97
N ARG A 278 -16.40 15.84 23.31
CA ARG A 278 -17.17 14.79 22.60
C ARG A 278 -16.38 14.14 21.45
N VAL A 279 -15.35 14.77 20.90
CA VAL A 279 -14.51 14.21 19.84
C VAL A 279 -13.73 13.02 20.38
N ILE A 280 -13.07 13.19 21.53
CA ILE A 280 -12.34 12.11 22.19
C ILE A 280 -13.29 11.07 22.77
N LEU A 281 -14.34 11.50 23.48
CA LEU A 281 -15.29 10.57 24.11
C LEU A 281 -16.05 9.70 23.10
N ARG A 282 -16.19 10.14 21.87
CA ARG A 282 -16.78 9.32 20.79
C ARG A 282 -15.89 8.12 20.47
N ASP A 283 -14.59 8.37 20.41
CA ASP A 283 -13.59 7.39 19.96
C ASP A 283 -13.04 6.55 21.13
N LEU A 284 -13.28 6.98 22.36
CA LEU A 284 -12.97 6.24 23.58
C LEU A 284 -14.00 5.14 23.84
N LYS A 285 -13.57 3.87 23.77
CA LYS A 285 -14.44 2.69 24.02
C LYS A 285 -14.47 2.29 25.50
N LEU A 286 -13.37 2.53 26.22
CA LEU A 286 -13.31 2.32 27.66
C LEU A 286 -14.33 3.21 28.37
N ARG A 287 -15.29 2.62 29.07
CA ARG A 287 -16.37 3.32 29.73
C ARG A 287 -16.33 3.11 31.24
N PRO A 288 -16.62 4.16 32.05
CA PRO A 288 -16.77 4.03 33.50
C PRO A 288 -17.73 2.91 33.89
N ARG A 289 -17.42 2.20 34.96
CA ARG A 289 -18.16 1.06 35.54
C ARG A 289 -18.23 -0.19 34.63
N ARG A 290 -17.48 -0.25 33.53
CA ARG A 290 -17.35 -1.46 32.71
C ARG A 290 -16.04 -2.14 33.03
N LEU A 291 -16.04 -3.44 32.77
CA LEU A 291 -14.87 -4.27 32.87
C LEU A 291 -13.78 -3.73 31.93
N TYR A 292 -12.53 -3.74 32.37
CA TYR A 292 -11.40 -3.41 31.48
C TYR A 292 -11.36 -4.41 30.32
N SER A 293 -11.11 -3.90 29.14
CA SER A 293 -10.87 -4.69 27.92
C SER A 293 -9.65 -4.14 27.19
N HIS A 294 -8.70 -5.02 26.89
CA HIS A 294 -7.48 -4.65 26.17
C HIS A 294 -7.76 -4.25 24.73
N ASP A 295 -8.70 -4.93 24.06
CA ASP A 295 -9.13 -4.56 22.71
C ASP A 295 -9.80 -3.19 22.67
N ASP A 296 -10.64 -2.87 23.66
CA ASP A 296 -11.24 -1.54 23.79
C ASP A 296 -10.18 -0.46 24.04
N TYR A 297 -9.12 -0.79 24.78
CA TYR A 297 -7.96 0.08 24.98
C TYR A 297 -7.22 0.30 23.66
N LEU A 298 -6.81 -0.77 22.96
CA LEU A 298 -6.07 -0.68 21.69
C LEU A 298 -6.86 0.07 20.61
N GLN A 299 -8.16 -0.21 20.50
CA GLN A 299 -9.03 0.48 19.55
C GLN A 299 -9.22 1.96 19.91
N SER A 300 -9.29 2.30 21.20
CA SER A 300 -9.37 3.70 21.65
C SER A 300 -8.06 4.43 21.34
N ALA A 301 -6.92 3.81 21.65
CA ALA A 301 -5.60 4.37 21.38
C ALA A 301 -5.39 4.59 19.89
N SER A 302 -5.66 3.56 19.06
CA SER A 302 -5.57 3.64 17.61
C SER A 302 -6.44 4.74 17.02
N LYS A 303 -7.72 4.85 17.46
CA LYS A 303 -8.63 5.87 16.94
C LYS A 303 -8.22 7.28 17.34
N ILE A 304 -7.81 7.49 18.58
CA ILE A 304 -7.41 8.81 19.08
C ILE A 304 -6.09 9.24 18.41
N THR A 305 -5.09 8.35 18.32
CA THR A 305 -3.84 8.62 17.63
C THR A 305 -4.08 8.84 16.12
N GLY A 306 -4.91 8.01 15.51
CA GLY A 306 -5.28 8.11 14.10
C GLY A 306 -6.00 9.39 13.69
N THR A 307 -6.46 10.22 14.65
CA THR A 307 -6.97 11.57 14.34
C THR A 307 -5.88 12.51 13.79
N GLY A 308 -4.61 12.22 14.04
CA GLY A 308 -3.49 13.09 13.66
C GLY A 308 -3.45 14.43 14.38
N LEU A 309 -4.22 14.58 15.48
CA LEU A 309 -4.28 15.81 16.25
C LEU A 309 -3.19 15.92 17.31
N PHE A 310 -2.66 14.78 17.75
CA PHE A 310 -1.78 14.67 18.89
C PHE A 310 -0.42 14.10 18.47
N SER A 311 0.65 14.72 18.96
CA SER A 311 2.00 14.20 18.86
C SER A 311 2.27 13.10 19.89
N PHE A 312 1.51 13.09 20.98
CA PHE A 312 1.63 12.11 22.04
C PHE A 312 0.26 11.82 22.67
N VAL A 313 -0.01 10.53 22.90
CA VAL A 313 -1.21 10.03 23.55
C VAL A 313 -0.79 8.94 24.52
N ASP A 314 -1.09 9.10 25.79
CA ASP A 314 -0.79 8.12 26.84
C ASP A 314 -2.02 7.81 27.69
N PHE A 315 -2.19 6.52 27.99
CA PHE A 315 -3.25 5.98 28.84
C PHE A 315 -2.63 5.44 30.11
N LYS A 316 -2.74 6.16 31.19
CA LYS A 316 -2.29 5.74 32.50
C LYS A 316 -3.47 5.22 33.34
N PHE A 317 -3.33 3.99 33.83
CA PHE A 317 -4.31 3.38 34.72
C PHE A 317 -3.73 3.28 36.13
N THR A 318 -4.46 3.77 37.10
CA THR A 318 -4.06 3.75 38.51
C THR A 318 -5.17 3.15 39.37
N PRO A 319 -4.86 2.24 40.31
CA PRO A 319 -5.86 1.79 41.27
C PRO A 319 -6.46 2.98 42.00
N ARG A 320 -7.77 2.96 42.23
CA ARG A 320 -8.48 4.05 42.88
C ARG A 320 -8.04 4.26 44.33
N ASP A 321 -7.73 3.16 45.00
CA ASP A 321 -7.22 3.15 46.37
C ASP A 321 -6.15 2.03 46.50
N THR A 322 -5.47 2.04 47.63
CA THR A 322 -4.37 1.08 47.92
C THR A 322 -4.86 -0.15 48.70
N THR A 323 -6.16 -0.32 48.90
CA THR A 323 -6.69 -1.46 49.62
C THR A 323 -6.60 -2.75 48.83
N LEU A 324 -6.40 -3.86 49.49
CA LEU A 324 -6.35 -5.18 48.85
C LEU A 324 -7.68 -5.57 48.19
N SER A 325 -8.78 -4.91 48.50
CA SER A 325 -10.10 -5.11 47.92
C SER A 325 -10.35 -4.24 46.66
N CYS A 326 -9.46 -3.31 46.35
CA CYS A 326 -9.62 -2.42 45.19
C CYS A 326 -9.68 -3.22 43.86
N ASP A 327 -10.77 -3.04 43.13
CA ASP A 327 -11.01 -3.63 41.81
C ASP A 327 -11.21 -2.59 40.71
N THR A 328 -10.98 -1.32 41.03
CA THR A 328 -11.29 -0.21 40.14
C THR A 328 -10.04 0.56 39.74
N LEU A 329 -9.88 0.77 38.44
CA LEU A 329 -8.80 1.55 37.84
C LEU A 329 -9.33 2.91 37.39
N ASP A 330 -8.81 3.99 37.93
CA ASP A 330 -9.01 5.32 37.42
C ASP A 330 -8.05 5.54 36.24
N MET A 331 -8.59 6.05 35.11
CA MET A 331 -7.86 6.21 33.85
C MET A 331 -7.53 7.69 33.63
N THR A 332 -6.27 7.99 33.38
CA THR A 332 -5.83 9.30 32.90
C THR A 332 -5.36 9.19 31.46
N LEU A 333 -6.03 9.91 30.58
CA LEU A 333 -5.68 10.03 29.17
C LEU A 333 -4.99 11.37 28.94
N SER A 334 -3.68 11.34 28.76
CA SER A 334 -2.86 12.54 28.48
C SER A 334 -2.65 12.69 26.99
N CYS A 335 -3.10 13.81 26.43
CA CYS A 335 -2.99 14.14 25.02
C CYS A 335 -2.19 15.43 24.85
N VAL A 336 -1.07 15.36 24.12
CA VAL A 336 -0.28 16.55 23.73
C VAL A 336 -0.56 16.85 22.27
N PHE A 337 -1.07 18.05 21.99
CA PHE A 337 -1.36 18.47 20.61
C PHE A 337 -0.08 18.53 19.77
N ASP A 338 -0.21 18.13 18.52
CA ASP A 338 0.80 18.39 17.50
C ASP A 338 0.70 19.84 17.01
N LYS A 339 1.68 20.26 16.21
CA LYS A 339 1.67 21.59 15.58
C LYS A 339 0.38 21.80 14.80
N PRO A 340 -0.31 22.94 15.01
CA PRO A 340 -1.60 23.15 14.38
C PRO A 340 -1.51 23.42 12.88
N TYR A 341 -0.36 23.86 12.39
CA TYR A 341 -0.10 24.13 10.98
C TYR A 341 0.97 23.20 10.47
N ASP A 342 0.75 22.70 9.27
CA ASP A 342 1.66 21.87 8.52
C ASP A 342 1.84 22.48 7.13
N PHE A 343 3.06 22.90 6.83
CA PHE A 343 3.45 23.45 5.53
C PHE A 343 4.23 22.37 4.78
N TYR A 344 3.82 22.08 3.56
CA TYR A 344 4.47 21.05 2.76
C TYR A 344 4.75 21.55 1.34
N VAL A 345 5.88 21.09 0.81
CA VAL A 345 6.30 21.28 -0.57
C VAL A 345 6.65 19.90 -1.10
N GLU A 346 5.95 19.49 -2.14
CA GLU A 346 6.23 18.25 -2.84
C GLU A 346 6.74 18.60 -4.24
N ALA A 347 7.87 18.04 -4.60
CA ALA A 347 8.38 18.08 -5.96
C ALA A 347 8.39 16.66 -6.51
N ASN A 348 7.80 16.49 -7.66
CA ASN A 348 7.71 15.18 -8.33
C ASN A 348 8.08 15.32 -9.80
N MET A 349 8.43 14.19 -10.41
CA MET A 349 8.60 14.08 -11.84
C MET A 349 7.40 13.31 -12.38
N VAL A 350 6.61 13.95 -13.21
CA VAL A 350 5.43 13.34 -13.83
C VAL A 350 5.88 12.78 -15.18
N GLY A 351 5.93 11.46 -15.27
CA GLY A 351 6.16 10.75 -16.52
C GLY A 351 4.86 10.08 -16.95
N LYS A 352 4.35 10.49 -18.11
CA LYS A 352 3.22 9.79 -18.75
C LYS A 352 3.76 8.86 -19.82
N THR A 353 3.17 7.69 -19.90
CA THR A 353 3.51 6.66 -20.91
C THR A 353 3.31 7.10 -22.35
N SER A 354 2.71 8.28 -22.55
CA SER A 354 2.64 8.96 -23.86
C SER A 354 3.97 9.62 -24.31
N GLY A 355 5.09 9.34 -23.65
CA GLY A 355 6.38 9.97 -23.95
C GLY A 355 6.55 11.40 -23.44
N LYS A 356 5.61 11.88 -22.62
CA LYS A 356 5.70 13.20 -22.00
C LYS A 356 6.29 13.07 -20.61
N LEU A 357 7.34 13.81 -20.33
CA LEU A 357 8.02 13.87 -19.05
C LEU A 357 8.06 15.32 -18.59
N GLY A 358 7.88 15.56 -17.31
CA GLY A 358 8.01 16.91 -16.80
C GLY A 358 7.97 17.03 -15.27
N PRO A 359 8.46 18.14 -14.73
CA PRO A 359 8.38 18.41 -13.31
C PRO A 359 6.95 18.77 -12.89
N GLY A 360 6.58 18.30 -11.69
CA GLY A 360 5.39 18.72 -10.98
C GLY A 360 5.76 19.24 -9.59
N ALA A 361 4.98 20.16 -9.08
CA ALA A 361 5.13 20.67 -7.73
C ALA A 361 3.77 20.88 -7.07
N VAL A 362 3.69 20.62 -5.78
CA VAL A 362 2.56 20.96 -4.92
C VAL A 362 3.08 21.75 -3.73
N ILE A 363 2.46 22.88 -3.46
CA ILE A 363 2.72 23.69 -2.29
C ILE A 363 1.42 23.81 -1.51
N GLY A 364 1.44 23.43 -0.25
CA GLY A 364 0.23 23.45 0.55
C GLY A 364 0.45 23.78 2.01
N ILE A 365 -0.64 24.20 2.63
CA ILE A 365 -0.74 24.44 4.04
C ILE A 365 -1.99 23.71 4.58
N SER A 366 -1.81 22.94 5.63
CA SER A 366 -2.93 22.35 6.35
C SER A 366 -3.01 22.87 7.78
N ARG A 367 -4.23 23.10 8.26
CA ARG A 367 -4.53 23.47 9.63
C ARG A 367 -5.32 22.35 10.29
N ARG A 368 -4.72 21.74 11.32
CA ARG A 368 -5.36 20.72 12.12
C ARG A 368 -6.25 21.38 13.19
N ASN A 369 -7.39 20.75 13.51
CA ASN A 369 -8.35 21.21 14.50
C ASN A 369 -8.86 22.65 14.23
N ALA A 370 -9.19 22.93 12.98
CA ALA A 370 -9.53 24.28 12.50
C ALA A 370 -10.66 24.96 13.29
N PHE A 371 -11.67 24.19 13.72
CA PHE A 371 -12.87 24.67 14.42
C PHE A 371 -13.11 23.96 15.78
N ARG A 372 -12.04 23.41 16.39
CA ARG A 372 -12.09 22.69 17.67
C ARG A 372 -12.89 21.38 17.67
N GLY A 373 -13.20 20.83 16.51
CA GLY A 373 -13.91 19.56 16.36
C GLY A 373 -13.04 18.46 15.74
N GLY A 374 -11.72 18.70 15.62
CA GLY A 374 -10.77 17.82 14.97
C GLY A 374 -10.74 17.95 13.44
N GLU A 375 -11.33 19.02 12.91
CA GLU A 375 -11.40 19.26 11.46
C GLU A 375 -10.01 19.59 10.91
N LYS A 376 -9.68 19.04 9.72
CA LYS A 376 -8.49 19.39 8.94
C LYS A 376 -8.91 20.28 7.78
N LEU A 377 -8.38 21.50 7.74
CA LEU A 377 -8.50 22.39 6.60
C LEU A 377 -7.17 22.34 5.83
N ASP A 378 -7.23 21.99 4.56
CA ASP A 378 -6.09 21.92 3.67
C ASP A 378 -6.29 22.83 2.46
N ILE A 379 -5.27 23.60 2.13
CA ILE A 379 -5.23 24.48 0.97
C ILE A 379 -3.93 24.21 0.24
N ASN A 380 -4.01 23.87 -1.03
CA ASN A 380 -2.83 23.66 -1.84
C ASN A 380 -2.96 24.21 -3.26
N ILE A 381 -1.82 24.52 -3.83
CA ILE A 381 -1.64 24.89 -5.22
C ILE A 381 -0.72 23.84 -5.83
N ASN A 382 -1.11 23.34 -6.99
CA ASN A 382 -0.33 22.38 -7.76
C ASN A 382 -0.04 22.92 -9.16
N GLY A 383 1.10 22.50 -9.68
CA GLY A 383 1.48 22.82 -11.05
C GLY A 383 2.32 21.69 -11.63
N SER A 384 2.15 21.42 -12.91
CA SER A 384 3.00 20.52 -13.67
C SER A 384 3.27 21.08 -15.06
N TYR A 385 4.44 20.77 -15.55
CA TYR A 385 4.86 21.12 -16.90
C TYR A 385 5.35 19.86 -17.59
N GLU A 386 4.88 19.60 -18.80
CA GLU A 386 5.23 18.42 -19.57
C GLU A 386 5.83 18.87 -20.89
N TRP A 387 7.04 18.40 -21.20
CA TRP A 387 7.62 18.54 -22.52
C TRP A 387 7.51 17.23 -23.31
N GLN A 388 7.30 17.32 -24.58
CA GLN A 388 7.27 16.19 -25.48
C GLN A 388 8.71 15.90 -25.96
N THR A 389 9.21 14.72 -25.63
CA THR A 389 10.46 14.20 -26.19
C THR A 389 10.10 13.33 -27.38
N GLY A 390 10.19 13.85 -28.60
CA GLY A 390 9.97 13.10 -29.84
C GLY A 390 10.22 13.98 -31.04
N HIS A 391 10.83 13.42 -32.08
CA HIS A 391 10.95 14.06 -33.38
C HIS A 391 9.75 13.61 -34.24
N ASN A 392 9.08 14.55 -34.88
CA ASN A 392 8.13 14.23 -35.93
C ASN A 392 8.87 13.58 -37.11
N ALA A 393 8.17 12.73 -37.86
CA ALA A 393 8.74 12.06 -39.04
C ALA A 393 9.27 13.02 -40.11
N ASP A 394 8.87 14.29 -40.07
CA ASP A 394 9.30 15.36 -40.96
C ASP A 394 10.49 16.19 -40.44
N GLY A 395 11.06 15.81 -39.28
CA GLY A 395 12.19 16.52 -38.66
C GLY A 395 11.85 17.85 -38.00
N SER A 396 10.58 18.25 -37.98
CA SER A 396 10.15 19.44 -37.25
C SER A 396 9.99 19.14 -35.76
N SER A 397 10.67 19.89 -34.89
CA SER A 397 10.46 19.88 -33.46
C SER A 397 9.13 20.59 -33.13
N SER A 398 8.04 19.85 -33.06
CA SER A 398 6.80 20.37 -32.53
C SER A 398 6.98 20.52 -31.01
N GLU A 399 7.29 21.73 -30.55
CA GLU A 399 7.31 22.10 -29.15
C GLU A 399 5.90 22.12 -28.56
N MET A 400 5.27 20.95 -28.46
CA MET A 400 3.96 20.82 -27.81
C MET A 400 4.12 20.70 -26.30
N ASN A 401 4.59 21.75 -25.68
CA ASN A 401 4.67 21.84 -24.24
C ASN A 401 3.26 21.94 -23.64
N SER A 402 2.96 21.13 -22.66
CA SER A 402 1.70 21.17 -21.93
C SER A 402 1.96 21.59 -20.48
N TYR A 403 1.08 22.38 -19.93
CA TYR A 403 1.13 22.69 -18.52
C TYR A 403 -0.26 22.58 -17.88
N GLU A 404 -0.24 22.20 -16.61
CA GLU A 404 -1.44 22.15 -15.78
C GLU A 404 -1.13 22.88 -14.48
N TYR A 405 -2.06 23.70 -14.01
CA TYR A 405 -1.99 24.30 -12.69
C TYR A 405 -3.38 24.36 -12.07
N GLY A 406 -3.42 24.28 -10.74
CA GLY A 406 -4.67 24.28 -10.01
C GLY A 406 -4.52 24.70 -8.57
N ALA A 407 -5.66 24.97 -7.95
CA ALA A 407 -5.80 25.22 -6.53
C ALA A 407 -6.89 24.34 -5.95
N ASN A 408 -6.66 23.81 -4.75
CA ASN A 408 -7.58 22.95 -4.04
C ASN A 408 -7.76 23.46 -2.61
N VAL A 409 -9.01 23.43 -2.16
CA VAL A 409 -9.37 23.68 -0.75
C VAL A 409 -10.18 22.49 -0.28
N SER A 410 -9.78 21.84 0.80
CA SER A 410 -10.52 20.73 1.40
C SER A 410 -10.71 20.90 2.90
N LEU A 411 -11.90 20.56 3.36
CA LEU A 411 -12.27 20.51 4.78
C LEU A 411 -12.70 19.10 5.12
N GLU A 412 -11.89 18.41 5.90
CA GLU A 412 -12.20 17.09 6.44
C GLU A 412 -12.75 17.19 7.87
N LEU A 413 -13.92 16.62 8.08
CA LEU A 413 -14.59 16.53 9.36
C LEU A 413 -14.49 15.07 9.84
N PRO A 414 -13.90 14.75 11.01
CA PRO A 414 -13.72 13.37 11.48
C PRO A 414 -15.03 12.80 12.03
N ARG A 415 -16.09 12.85 11.25
CA ARG A 415 -17.44 12.34 11.54
C ARG A 415 -18.28 12.33 10.27
N LEU A 416 -19.29 11.48 10.21
CA LEU A 416 -20.34 11.60 9.19
C LEU A 416 -21.30 12.74 9.56
N VAL A 417 -21.46 13.69 8.66
CA VAL A 417 -22.44 14.77 8.78
C VAL A 417 -23.73 14.32 8.07
N LEU A 418 -24.36 13.27 8.61
CA LEU A 418 -25.62 12.71 8.13
C LEU A 418 -26.58 12.55 9.31
N PRO A 419 -27.85 12.94 9.19
CA PRO A 419 -28.80 12.93 10.31
C PRO A 419 -29.18 11.52 10.78
N PHE A 420 -29.11 10.49 9.94
CA PHE A 420 -29.69 9.17 10.22
C PHE A 420 -28.69 8.10 10.70
N TRP A 421 -27.36 8.33 10.62
CA TRP A 421 -26.35 7.31 10.88
C TRP A 421 -25.59 7.43 12.20
N ARG A 422 -26.19 8.03 13.20
CA ARG A 422 -25.54 8.34 14.50
C ARG A 422 -25.20 7.12 15.39
N ARG A 423 -25.76 5.92 15.13
CA ARG A 423 -25.66 4.75 16.02
C ARG A 423 -24.81 3.61 15.46
N VAL A 424 -24.18 3.77 14.32
CA VAL A 424 -23.37 2.70 13.71
C VAL A 424 -21.98 2.66 14.33
N ARG A 425 -21.53 1.48 14.70
CA ARG A 425 -20.13 1.26 15.11
C ARG A 425 -19.26 1.11 13.87
N TRP A 426 -18.35 2.03 13.71
CA TRP A 426 -17.36 2.01 12.64
C TRP A 426 -16.05 1.40 13.14
N TYR A 427 -15.33 0.69 12.25
CA TYR A 427 -14.01 0.16 12.54
C TYR A 427 -13.03 1.31 12.78
N ASN A 428 -12.90 2.22 11.82
CA ASN A 428 -12.16 3.47 11.95
C ASN A 428 -13.10 4.67 12.15
N THR A 429 -12.55 5.81 12.55
CA THR A 429 -13.30 7.07 12.62
C THR A 429 -13.72 7.48 11.21
N PRO A 430 -15.03 7.53 10.92
CA PRO A 430 -15.49 7.94 9.61
C PRO A 430 -15.27 9.43 9.38
N SER A 431 -15.10 9.86 8.13
CA SER A 431 -14.93 11.27 7.79
C SER A 431 -15.92 11.77 6.74
N THR A 432 -16.17 13.08 6.78
CA THR A 432 -16.86 13.83 5.75
C THR A 432 -15.89 14.83 5.17
N ILE A 433 -15.68 14.79 3.85
CA ILE A 433 -14.77 15.67 3.13
C ILE A 433 -15.60 16.60 2.23
N LEU A 434 -15.37 17.89 2.38
CA LEU A 434 -15.82 18.93 1.47
C LEU A 434 -14.59 19.41 0.71
N LYS A 435 -14.61 19.31 -0.62
CA LYS A 435 -13.52 19.74 -1.48
C LYS A 435 -14.02 20.68 -2.56
N ALA A 436 -13.28 21.75 -2.78
CA ALA A 436 -13.45 22.64 -3.93
C ALA A 436 -12.11 22.72 -4.66
N SER A 437 -12.13 22.63 -5.98
CA SER A 437 -10.93 22.71 -6.82
C SER A 437 -11.18 23.50 -8.08
N SER A 438 -10.09 24.10 -8.57
CA SER A 438 -10.05 24.80 -9.85
C SER A 438 -8.74 24.45 -10.51
N SER A 439 -8.78 23.94 -11.74
CA SER A 439 -7.59 23.60 -12.51
C SER A 439 -7.69 24.09 -13.95
N VAL A 440 -6.56 24.42 -14.51
CA VAL A 440 -6.40 24.83 -15.90
C VAL A 440 -5.43 23.86 -16.57
N ILE A 441 -5.88 23.24 -17.65
CA ILE A 441 -5.09 22.35 -18.50
C ILE A 441 -4.83 23.09 -19.79
N ASN A 442 -3.58 23.37 -20.09
CA ASN A 442 -3.16 23.92 -21.38
C ASN A 442 -2.48 22.84 -22.20
N ARG A 443 -3.01 22.58 -23.38
CA ARG A 443 -2.39 21.74 -24.41
C ARG A 443 -1.92 22.68 -25.53
N SER A 444 -0.64 23.03 -25.48
CA SER A 444 -0.05 23.95 -26.46
C SER A 444 -0.30 23.45 -27.87
N GLY A 445 -0.71 24.36 -28.77
CA GLY A 445 -1.09 24.02 -30.12
C GLY A 445 -2.52 23.51 -30.31
N TYR A 446 -3.28 23.23 -29.25
CA TYR A 446 -4.64 22.69 -29.32
C TYR A 446 -5.65 23.56 -28.54
N PHE A 447 -5.65 23.47 -27.20
CA PHE A 447 -6.68 24.10 -26.38
C PHE A 447 -6.21 24.45 -24.96
N LYS A 448 -6.97 25.35 -24.35
CA LYS A 448 -6.89 25.64 -22.93
C LYS A 448 -8.25 25.38 -22.28
N ARG A 449 -8.31 24.46 -21.33
CA ARG A 449 -9.52 24.00 -20.66
C ARG A 449 -9.47 24.34 -19.18
N HIS A 450 -10.56 24.82 -18.64
CA HIS A 450 -10.72 25.11 -17.22
C HIS A 450 -11.73 24.14 -16.62
N ILE A 451 -11.38 23.57 -15.45
CA ILE A 451 -12.23 22.64 -14.72
C ILE A 451 -12.42 23.20 -13.32
N VAL A 452 -13.66 23.43 -12.95
CA VAL A 452 -14.05 23.84 -11.60
C VAL A 452 -14.89 22.72 -11.00
N SER A 453 -14.58 22.30 -9.76
CA SER A 453 -15.35 21.24 -9.12
C SER A 453 -15.59 21.49 -7.63
N GLY A 454 -16.72 20.99 -7.15
CA GLY A 454 -17.08 20.90 -5.74
C GLY A 454 -17.52 19.48 -5.40
N GLU A 455 -17.01 18.91 -4.31
CA GLU A 455 -17.26 17.53 -3.93
C GLU A 455 -17.61 17.43 -2.45
N LEU A 456 -18.62 16.60 -2.15
CA LEU A 456 -18.93 16.13 -0.81
C LEU A 456 -18.73 14.62 -0.77
N THR A 457 -17.82 14.13 0.09
CA THR A 457 -17.49 12.70 0.19
C THR A 457 -17.60 12.22 1.62
N TYR A 458 -18.20 11.05 1.81
CA TYR A 458 -18.25 10.29 3.06
C TYR A 458 -17.34 9.08 2.98
N ASN A 459 -16.36 9.01 3.87
CA ASN A 459 -15.49 7.84 4.01
C ASN A 459 -15.87 7.08 5.27
N PHE A 460 -16.06 5.78 5.18
CA PHE A 460 -16.37 4.95 6.33
C PHE A 460 -15.90 3.51 6.14
N GLN A 461 -15.61 2.85 7.26
CA GLN A 461 -15.07 1.51 7.29
C GLN A 461 -15.78 0.69 8.37
N ARG A 462 -16.31 -0.49 7.99
CA ARG A 462 -17.01 -1.39 8.92
C ARG A 462 -16.13 -2.51 9.43
N THR A 463 -15.20 -2.98 8.60
CA THR A 463 -14.25 -4.06 8.90
C THR A 463 -12.83 -3.59 8.60
N ALA A 464 -11.82 -4.30 9.09
CA ALA A 464 -10.41 -4.02 8.78
C ALA A 464 -10.10 -4.11 7.28
N THR A 465 -10.89 -4.90 6.54
CA THR A 465 -10.63 -5.26 5.13
C THR A 465 -11.46 -4.49 4.12
N SER A 466 -12.49 -3.72 4.55
CA SER A 466 -13.41 -3.04 3.64
C SER A 466 -13.42 -1.54 3.85
N VAL A 467 -13.23 -0.78 2.78
CA VAL A 467 -13.32 0.69 2.76
C VAL A 467 -14.46 1.11 1.85
N HIS A 468 -15.28 2.03 2.31
CA HIS A 468 -16.41 2.58 1.56
C HIS A 468 -16.22 4.08 1.41
N GLN A 469 -16.40 4.59 0.20
CA GLN A 469 -16.48 6.01 -0.11
C GLN A 469 -17.79 6.29 -0.81
N PHE A 470 -18.54 7.24 -0.31
CA PHE A 470 -19.79 7.68 -0.93
C PHE A 470 -19.77 9.18 -1.15
N SER A 471 -19.78 9.60 -2.40
CA SER A 471 -19.87 11.01 -2.81
C SER A 471 -21.26 11.27 -3.38
N PRO A 472 -22.22 11.74 -2.56
CA PRO A 472 -23.58 12.02 -3.02
C PRO A 472 -23.65 13.21 -3.97
N LEU A 473 -22.64 14.06 -3.97
CA LEU A 473 -22.60 15.25 -4.79
C LEU A 473 -21.17 15.55 -5.24
N ILE A 474 -20.93 15.45 -6.52
CA ILE A 474 -19.74 15.95 -7.22
C ILE A 474 -20.28 16.87 -8.31
N LEU A 475 -20.03 18.18 -8.18
CA LEU A 475 -20.36 19.16 -9.20
C LEU A 475 -19.08 19.48 -9.98
N GLN A 476 -19.04 19.20 -11.24
CA GLN A 476 -17.91 19.50 -12.11
C GLN A 476 -18.41 20.30 -13.31
N TYR A 477 -17.75 21.42 -13.57
CA TYR A 477 -17.96 22.22 -14.76
C TYR A 477 -16.67 22.31 -15.54
N GLU A 478 -16.72 21.88 -16.78
CA GLU A 478 -15.60 21.90 -17.72
C GLU A 478 -15.93 22.82 -18.87
N TYR A 479 -15.03 23.74 -19.16
CA TYR A 479 -15.21 24.65 -20.28
C TYR A 479 -13.89 25.03 -20.95
N MET A 480 -13.95 25.30 -22.23
CA MET A 480 -12.82 25.66 -23.06
C MET A 480 -12.66 27.18 -23.08
N THR A 481 -11.51 27.66 -22.57
CA THR A 481 -11.23 29.12 -22.53
C THR A 481 -10.53 29.61 -23.79
N HIS A 482 -9.83 28.73 -24.49
CA HIS A 482 -9.14 29.03 -25.73
C HIS A 482 -9.04 27.77 -26.58
N MET A 483 -9.23 27.92 -27.88
CA MET A 483 -9.11 26.87 -28.88
C MET A 483 -8.34 27.45 -30.08
N THR A 484 -7.35 26.73 -30.56
CA THR A 484 -6.60 27.11 -31.76
C THR A 484 -7.40 26.78 -33.04
N GLU A 485 -7.13 27.46 -34.14
CA GLU A 485 -7.73 27.14 -35.43
C GLU A 485 -7.41 25.70 -35.85
N ALA A 486 -6.18 25.27 -35.68
CA ALA A 486 -5.75 23.90 -35.97
C ALA A 486 -6.52 22.84 -35.19
N PHE A 487 -6.90 23.13 -33.93
CA PHE A 487 -7.74 22.22 -33.15
C PHE A 487 -9.20 22.29 -33.57
N GLY A 488 -9.66 23.47 -33.97
CA GLY A 488 -10.98 23.65 -34.56
C GLY A 488 -11.16 22.81 -35.84
N ASP A 489 -10.16 22.77 -36.69
CA ASP A 489 -10.14 21.92 -37.89
C ASP A 489 -10.20 20.43 -37.51
N VAL A 490 -9.39 19.98 -36.54
CA VAL A 490 -9.44 18.62 -36.02
C VAL A 490 -10.82 18.27 -35.48
N MET A 491 -11.46 19.17 -34.75
CA MET A 491 -12.82 18.95 -34.24
C MET A 491 -13.87 18.89 -35.34
N ASN A 492 -13.70 19.68 -36.38
CA ASN A 492 -14.60 19.66 -37.55
C ASN A 492 -14.46 18.39 -38.40
N GLU A 493 -13.23 17.89 -38.52
CA GLU A 493 -12.95 16.61 -39.15
C GLU A 493 -13.41 15.41 -38.30
N ASN A 494 -13.52 15.59 -36.95
CA ASN A 494 -13.93 14.56 -36.01
C ASN A 494 -15.11 15.00 -35.16
N PRO A 495 -16.35 14.81 -35.61
CA PRO A 495 -17.56 15.20 -34.87
C PRO A 495 -17.70 14.59 -33.48
N TYR A 496 -17.06 13.43 -33.26
CA TYR A 496 -17.04 12.79 -31.95
C TYR A 496 -16.32 13.64 -30.88
N LEU A 497 -15.23 14.31 -31.24
CA LEU A 497 -14.53 15.24 -30.35
C LEU A 497 -15.35 16.47 -30.02
N LEU A 498 -16.10 16.99 -30.97
CA LEU A 498 -17.05 18.09 -30.75
C LEU A 498 -18.04 17.79 -29.63
N VAL A 499 -18.59 16.58 -29.61
CA VAL A 499 -19.58 16.17 -28.60
C VAL A 499 -18.90 15.88 -27.24
N THR A 500 -17.77 15.19 -27.22
CA THR A 500 -17.15 14.73 -26.01
C THR A 500 -16.32 15.80 -25.27
N MET A 501 -15.85 16.80 -26.00
CA MET A 501 -15.09 17.95 -25.47
C MET A 501 -15.90 19.24 -25.32
N ALA A 502 -17.22 19.21 -25.55
CA ALA A 502 -18.08 20.35 -25.35
C ALA A 502 -18.06 20.86 -23.89
N ASP A 503 -18.33 22.17 -23.76
CA ASP A 503 -18.52 22.77 -22.43
C ASP A 503 -19.75 22.19 -21.77
N GLN A 504 -19.59 21.64 -20.56
CA GLN A 504 -20.69 20.92 -19.91
C GLN A 504 -20.58 20.85 -18.40
N PHE A 505 -21.73 20.71 -17.74
CA PHE A 505 -21.81 20.29 -16.35
C PHE A 505 -21.84 18.76 -16.24
N VAL A 506 -21.18 18.24 -15.21
CA VAL A 506 -21.18 16.82 -14.86
C VAL A 506 -21.51 16.65 -13.38
N PRO A 507 -22.77 16.84 -12.97
CA PRO A 507 -23.21 16.53 -11.61
C PRO A 507 -23.25 15.02 -11.44
N LYS A 508 -22.39 14.49 -10.55
CA LYS A 508 -22.23 13.04 -10.33
C LYS A 508 -22.57 12.64 -8.91
N MET A 509 -23.08 11.43 -8.75
CA MET A 509 -23.05 10.66 -7.52
C MET A 509 -22.11 9.48 -7.73
N ARG A 510 -21.25 9.17 -6.74
CA ARG A 510 -20.25 8.10 -6.82
C ARG A 510 -20.23 7.27 -5.55
N TYR A 511 -20.17 5.96 -5.71
CA TYR A 511 -19.90 5.04 -4.62
C TYR A 511 -18.72 4.13 -4.99
N SER A 512 -17.76 4.02 -4.08
CA SER A 512 -16.62 3.12 -4.22
C SER A 512 -16.59 2.16 -3.04
N TYR A 513 -16.44 0.89 -3.34
CA TYR A 513 -16.17 -0.18 -2.39
C TYR A 513 -14.80 -0.77 -2.70
N THR A 514 -13.95 -0.86 -1.67
CA THR A 514 -12.63 -1.48 -1.79
C THR A 514 -12.48 -2.55 -0.72
N TYR A 515 -12.16 -3.76 -1.16
CA TYR A 515 -11.79 -4.88 -0.30
C TYR A 515 -10.30 -5.17 -0.47
N SER A 516 -9.59 -5.31 0.65
CA SER A 516 -8.19 -5.75 0.69
C SER A 516 -8.07 -6.84 1.75
N SER A 517 -7.56 -8.01 1.38
CA SER A 517 -7.33 -9.07 2.36
C SER A 517 -6.28 -8.64 3.39
N PRO A 518 -6.29 -9.23 4.60
CA PRO A 518 -5.26 -8.96 5.61
C PRO A 518 -3.85 -9.21 5.07
N ALA A 519 -2.89 -8.40 5.52
CA ALA A 519 -1.48 -8.53 5.11
C ALA A 519 -0.85 -9.90 5.46
N THR A 520 -1.45 -10.63 6.41
CA THR A 520 -1.01 -11.98 6.83
C THR A 520 -1.44 -13.08 5.86
N TYR A 521 -2.30 -12.79 4.88
CA TYR A 521 -2.74 -13.81 3.93
C TYR A 521 -1.65 -14.13 2.92
N ARG A 522 -1.33 -15.41 2.77
CA ARG A 522 -0.36 -15.91 1.77
C ARG A 522 -0.78 -15.60 0.34
N ASN A 523 -2.08 -15.58 0.07
CA ASN A 523 -2.67 -15.33 -1.26
C ASN A 523 -3.60 -14.12 -1.21
N PRO A 524 -3.08 -12.87 -1.15
CA PRO A 524 -3.89 -11.69 -0.98
C PRO A 524 -4.80 -11.43 -2.19
N ILE A 525 -5.97 -10.85 -1.88
CA ILE A 525 -6.98 -10.41 -2.84
C ILE A 525 -7.18 -8.91 -2.64
N TYR A 526 -7.21 -8.18 -3.73
CA TYR A 526 -7.69 -6.81 -3.81
C TYR A 526 -8.86 -6.74 -4.77
N TRP A 527 -9.93 -6.05 -4.38
CA TRP A 527 -11.08 -5.83 -5.23
C TRP A 527 -11.68 -4.47 -4.98
N GLN A 528 -11.77 -3.67 -6.03
CA GLN A 528 -12.43 -2.38 -6.01
C GLN A 528 -13.60 -2.38 -7.00
N VAL A 529 -14.72 -1.81 -6.58
CA VAL A 529 -15.88 -1.53 -7.45
C VAL A 529 -16.25 -0.08 -7.27
N VAL A 530 -16.37 0.63 -8.38
CA VAL A 530 -16.81 2.02 -8.41
C VAL A 530 -18.06 2.12 -9.26
N VAL A 531 -19.12 2.68 -8.69
CA VAL A 531 -20.37 2.97 -9.40
C VAL A 531 -20.58 4.47 -9.38
N SER A 532 -20.84 5.04 -10.53
CA SER A 532 -21.13 6.46 -10.68
C SER A 532 -22.37 6.65 -11.54
N GLU A 533 -23.17 7.63 -11.18
CA GLU A 533 -24.25 8.12 -12.04
C GLU A 533 -24.09 9.63 -12.22
N ALA A 534 -24.48 10.14 -13.36
CA ALA A 534 -24.42 11.55 -13.67
C ALA A 534 -25.79 12.10 -14.03
N SER A 535 -26.21 13.17 -13.33
CA SER A 535 -27.38 14.02 -13.64
C SER A 535 -28.75 13.34 -13.62
N ASN A 536 -28.91 12.13 -13.05
CA ASN A 536 -30.22 11.52 -12.96
C ASN A 536 -31.19 12.29 -12.07
N LEU A 537 -30.71 12.77 -10.91
CA LEU A 537 -31.53 13.60 -10.02
C LEU A 537 -31.98 14.91 -10.70
N LEU A 538 -31.09 15.52 -11.50
CA LEU A 538 -31.42 16.72 -12.26
C LEU A 538 -32.47 16.41 -13.33
N SER A 539 -32.31 15.30 -14.05
CA SER A 539 -33.26 14.83 -15.06
C SER A 539 -34.62 14.46 -14.46
N LEU A 540 -34.68 13.93 -13.23
CA LEU A 540 -35.91 13.71 -12.48
C LEU A 540 -36.62 15.02 -12.16
N GLY A 541 -35.87 16.07 -11.80
CA GLY A 541 -36.40 17.42 -11.59
C GLY A 541 -37.04 17.97 -12.89
N TYR A 542 -36.39 17.77 -14.03
CA TYR A 542 -36.97 18.15 -15.34
C TYR A 542 -38.21 17.32 -15.71
N LEU A 543 -38.25 16.03 -15.36
CA LEU A 543 -39.41 15.18 -15.55
C LEU A 543 -40.61 15.68 -14.72
N ALA A 544 -40.35 16.04 -13.45
CA ALA A 544 -41.37 16.66 -12.59
C ALA A 544 -41.86 17.99 -13.11
N ALA A 545 -41.05 18.75 -13.86
CA ALA A 545 -41.41 19.98 -14.55
C ALA A 545 -42.05 19.73 -15.93
N GLY A 546 -42.46 18.49 -16.27
CA GLY A 546 -43.21 18.15 -17.49
C GLY A 546 -42.35 17.87 -18.72
N LYS A 547 -41.01 17.87 -18.64
CA LYS A 547 -40.14 17.50 -19.77
C LYS A 547 -39.93 15.97 -19.79
N LYS A 548 -39.91 15.41 -21.01
CA LYS A 548 -39.66 13.96 -21.20
C LYS A 548 -38.23 13.60 -20.75
N TRP A 549 -38.06 12.41 -20.17
CA TRP A 549 -36.74 11.89 -19.73
C TRP A 549 -35.70 11.94 -20.86
N ASN A 550 -36.04 11.49 -22.03
CA ASN A 550 -35.15 11.42 -23.19
C ASN A 550 -35.07 12.73 -24.01
N SER A 551 -35.65 13.84 -23.51
CA SER A 551 -35.47 15.14 -24.18
C SER A 551 -34.00 15.51 -24.18
N LYS A 552 -33.49 15.90 -25.36
CA LYS A 552 -32.16 16.47 -25.55
C LYS A 552 -32.14 17.96 -25.21
N TYR A 553 -30.96 18.52 -25.08
CA TYR A 553 -30.75 19.97 -24.88
C TYR A 553 -31.27 20.51 -23.53
N LYS A 554 -31.45 19.65 -22.55
CA LYS A 554 -31.69 20.12 -21.18
C LYS A 554 -30.41 20.76 -20.64
N GLN A 555 -30.54 21.85 -19.90
CA GLN A 555 -29.42 22.67 -19.48
C GLN A 555 -29.41 22.86 -17.96
N MET A 556 -28.24 23.02 -17.40
CA MET A 556 -28.00 23.51 -16.04
C MET A 556 -27.23 24.83 -16.16
N PHE A 557 -27.75 25.91 -15.59
CA PHE A 557 -27.18 27.27 -15.71
C PHE A 557 -26.83 27.66 -17.15
N LYS A 558 -27.74 27.39 -18.08
CA LYS A 558 -27.62 27.65 -19.52
C LYS A 558 -26.59 26.83 -20.29
N ASN A 559 -25.95 25.83 -19.63
CA ASN A 559 -25.02 24.92 -20.27
C ASN A 559 -25.57 23.49 -20.30
N PRO A 560 -25.25 22.68 -21.28
CA PRO A 560 -25.66 21.29 -21.33
C PRO A 560 -25.05 20.50 -20.15
N TYR A 561 -25.68 19.41 -19.75
CA TYR A 561 -25.15 18.51 -18.76
C TYR A 561 -25.06 17.09 -19.29
N ALA A 562 -24.01 16.40 -18.87
CA ALA A 562 -23.80 14.98 -19.18
C ALA A 562 -24.74 14.08 -18.35
N GLN A 563 -25.30 13.05 -19.00
CA GLN A 563 -26.15 12.07 -18.34
C GLN A 563 -25.70 10.64 -18.70
N PHE A 564 -25.17 9.92 -17.71
CA PHE A 564 -24.67 8.56 -17.90
C PHE A 564 -24.68 7.76 -16.58
N PHE A 565 -24.58 6.46 -16.73
CA PHE A 565 -24.26 5.51 -15.67
C PHE A 565 -22.90 4.87 -15.96
N LYS A 566 -22.04 4.77 -14.96
CA LYS A 566 -20.68 4.20 -15.07
C LYS A 566 -20.44 3.19 -13.97
N ILE A 567 -19.93 2.03 -14.33
CA ILE A 567 -19.44 1.03 -13.39
C ILE A 567 -18.02 0.61 -13.78
N GLU A 568 -17.16 0.53 -12.80
CA GLU A 568 -15.77 0.10 -12.93
C GLU A 568 -15.46 -0.97 -11.89
N THR A 569 -14.73 -1.99 -12.26
CA THR A 569 -14.22 -2.99 -11.31
C THR A 569 -12.77 -3.27 -11.60
N ASP A 570 -12.00 -3.41 -10.53
CA ASP A 570 -10.59 -3.73 -10.55
C ASP A 570 -10.33 -4.84 -9.53
N PHE A 571 -9.90 -5.98 -10.01
CA PHE A 571 -9.70 -7.18 -9.20
C PHE A 571 -8.30 -7.73 -9.42
N SER A 572 -7.56 -7.93 -8.34
CA SER A 572 -6.30 -8.64 -8.39
C SER A 572 -6.20 -9.73 -7.33
N LYS A 573 -5.55 -10.82 -7.70
CA LYS A 573 -5.26 -11.94 -6.81
C LYS A 573 -3.83 -12.40 -7.00
N THR A 574 -3.12 -12.56 -5.90
CA THR A 574 -1.78 -13.13 -5.87
C THR A 574 -1.86 -14.59 -5.39
N TRP A 575 -1.15 -15.48 -6.06
CA TRP A 575 -0.92 -16.85 -5.63
C TRP A 575 0.57 -17.04 -5.36
N ALA A 576 0.93 -17.41 -4.16
CA ALA A 576 2.28 -17.85 -3.83
C ALA A 576 2.52 -19.23 -4.49
N VAL A 577 3.40 -19.28 -5.48
CA VAL A 577 3.74 -20.51 -6.23
C VAL A 577 4.91 -21.23 -5.58
N GLY A 578 5.74 -20.48 -4.84
CA GLY A 578 6.88 -20.96 -4.06
C GLY A 578 7.27 -19.91 -3.04
N ASP A 579 8.37 -20.14 -2.32
CA ASP A 579 8.80 -19.25 -1.24
C ASP A 579 9.25 -17.87 -1.75
N HIS A 580 9.73 -17.82 -3.00
CA HIS A 580 10.25 -16.60 -3.62
C HIS A 580 9.63 -16.33 -4.98
N SER A 581 8.49 -16.95 -5.28
CA SER A 581 7.79 -16.75 -6.53
C SER A 581 6.29 -16.64 -6.34
N GLN A 582 5.68 -15.79 -7.13
CA GLN A 582 4.25 -15.54 -7.08
C GLN A 582 3.67 -15.31 -8.47
N LEU A 583 2.46 -15.80 -8.66
CA LEU A 583 1.65 -15.52 -9.83
C LEU A 583 0.60 -14.47 -9.45
N VAL A 584 0.48 -13.41 -10.21
CA VAL A 584 -0.49 -12.34 -10.00
C VAL A 584 -1.41 -12.26 -11.19
N GLY A 585 -2.70 -12.43 -10.95
CA GLY A 585 -3.77 -12.22 -11.92
C GLY A 585 -4.49 -10.91 -11.63
N HIS A 586 -4.73 -10.11 -12.65
CA HIS A 586 -5.45 -8.84 -12.57
C HIS A 586 -6.50 -8.78 -13.67
N VAL A 587 -7.69 -8.29 -13.33
CA VAL A 587 -8.79 -8.03 -14.27
C VAL A 587 -9.36 -6.66 -13.98
N SER A 588 -9.44 -5.82 -14.99
CA SER A 588 -10.10 -4.51 -14.94
C SER A 588 -11.19 -4.45 -16.01
N ALA A 589 -12.40 -4.10 -15.60
CA ALA A 589 -13.53 -3.93 -16.51
C ALA A 589 -14.28 -2.63 -16.20
N GLY A 590 -14.82 -2.00 -17.22
CA GLY A 590 -15.57 -0.77 -17.07
C GLY A 590 -16.66 -0.62 -18.15
N LEU A 591 -17.78 -0.05 -17.76
CA LEU A 591 -18.91 0.22 -18.63
C LEU A 591 -19.44 1.62 -18.37
N ILE A 592 -19.62 2.40 -19.42
CA ILE A 592 -20.31 3.68 -19.40
C ILE A 592 -21.52 3.58 -20.32
N TRP A 593 -22.70 3.86 -19.81
CA TRP A 593 -23.93 3.92 -20.58
C TRP A 593 -24.51 5.32 -20.56
N SER A 594 -24.37 6.04 -21.68
CA SER A 594 -24.92 7.38 -21.86
C SER A 594 -26.38 7.31 -22.30
N TYR A 595 -27.25 8.14 -21.76
CA TYR A 595 -28.68 8.16 -22.05
C TYR A 595 -29.30 9.55 -21.78
N GLY A 596 -30.60 9.67 -22.05
CA GLY A 596 -31.35 10.88 -21.73
C GLY A 596 -30.83 12.10 -22.49
N ASN A 597 -30.18 13.01 -21.77
CA ASN A 597 -29.63 14.23 -22.32
C ASN A 597 -28.36 14.05 -23.16
N SER A 598 -27.62 12.97 -22.96
CA SER A 598 -26.33 12.71 -23.59
C SER A 598 -26.39 11.57 -24.60
N GLU A 599 -25.66 11.71 -25.69
CA GLU A 599 -25.42 10.66 -26.69
C GLU A 599 -24.10 9.91 -26.38
N SER A 600 -23.10 10.63 -25.91
CA SER A 600 -21.81 10.11 -25.50
C SER A 600 -21.42 10.64 -24.13
N ALA A 601 -20.54 9.95 -23.43
CA ALA A 601 -19.98 10.41 -22.18
C ALA A 601 -18.88 11.47 -22.43
N PRO A 602 -18.64 12.38 -21.47
CA PRO A 602 -17.52 13.30 -21.55
C PRO A 602 -16.19 12.55 -21.78
N TYR A 603 -15.31 13.14 -22.55
CA TYR A 603 -13.99 12.57 -22.84
C TYR A 603 -13.19 12.23 -21.57
N SER A 604 -13.33 13.03 -20.51
CA SER A 604 -12.69 12.82 -19.23
C SER A 604 -13.17 11.56 -18.48
N GLU A 605 -14.34 11.03 -18.84
CA GLU A 605 -14.94 9.84 -18.20
C GLU A 605 -14.70 8.55 -19.00
N GLN A 606 -14.31 8.64 -20.26
CA GLN A 606 -14.16 7.48 -21.15
C GLN A 606 -12.94 6.64 -20.80
N PHE A 607 -13.02 5.34 -21.13
CA PHE A 607 -11.97 4.38 -20.92
C PHE A 607 -10.94 4.37 -22.04
N TYR A 608 -9.73 3.98 -21.69
CA TYR A 608 -8.64 3.69 -22.62
C TYR A 608 -7.77 2.55 -22.08
N VAL A 609 -6.94 1.96 -22.94
CA VAL A 609 -5.96 0.92 -22.60
C VAL A 609 -4.57 1.25 -23.13
N GLY A 610 -3.57 0.48 -22.71
CA GLY A 610 -2.15 0.66 -23.03
C GLY A 610 -1.36 1.35 -21.94
N GLY A 611 -0.04 1.19 -21.99
CA GLY A 611 0.92 1.77 -21.05
C GLY A 611 1.32 0.85 -19.90
N ALA A 612 2.23 1.35 -19.06
CA ALA A 612 2.94 0.60 -18.03
C ALA A 612 2.06 -0.14 -17.00
N ASN A 613 0.83 0.32 -16.76
CA ASN A 613 -0.11 -0.28 -15.79
C ASN A 613 -1.36 -0.85 -16.48
N SER A 614 -1.29 -1.11 -17.77
CA SER A 614 -2.38 -1.66 -18.56
C SER A 614 -1.84 -2.77 -19.48
N ILE A 615 -1.84 -2.59 -20.79
CA ILE A 615 -1.26 -3.54 -21.76
C ILE A 615 0.13 -3.02 -22.11
N ARG A 616 1.16 -3.56 -21.47
CA ARG A 616 2.54 -3.03 -21.48
C ARG A 616 3.24 -3.10 -22.84
N ALA A 617 2.74 -3.88 -23.75
CA ALA A 617 3.27 -3.95 -25.13
C ALA A 617 2.88 -2.74 -25.99
N PHE A 618 1.95 -1.90 -25.55
CA PHE A 618 1.37 -0.82 -26.34
C PHE A 618 1.39 0.50 -25.58
N ASN A 619 1.54 1.59 -26.31
CA ASN A 619 1.47 2.93 -25.75
C ASN A 619 0.06 3.24 -25.22
N VAL A 620 -0.03 4.23 -24.33
CA VAL A 620 -1.33 4.72 -23.81
C VAL A 620 -2.16 5.21 -24.97
N ARG A 621 -3.43 4.76 -25.02
CA ARG A 621 -4.38 5.16 -26.07
C ARG A 621 -3.90 4.85 -27.48
N SER A 622 -3.27 3.70 -27.68
CA SER A 622 -2.87 3.24 -29.01
C SER A 622 -3.70 2.07 -29.51
N ILE A 623 -4.64 1.57 -28.68
CA ILE A 623 -5.49 0.41 -28.98
C ILE A 623 -6.96 0.79 -28.79
N GLY A 624 -7.80 0.39 -29.73
CA GLY A 624 -9.25 0.57 -29.72
C GLY A 624 -9.72 1.93 -30.21
N PRO A 625 -11.04 2.18 -30.18
CA PRO A 625 -12.09 1.28 -29.77
C PRO A 625 -12.36 0.16 -30.79
N GLY A 626 -12.53 -1.07 -30.30
CA GLY A 626 -12.74 -2.25 -31.15
C GLY A 626 -11.59 -2.47 -32.13
N ALA A 627 -11.94 -2.61 -33.43
CA ALA A 627 -10.95 -2.70 -34.52
C ALA A 627 -10.73 -1.34 -35.25
N TYR A 628 -11.20 -0.23 -34.65
CA TYR A 628 -10.91 1.09 -35.19
C TYR A 628 -9.44 1.44 -35.03
N HIS A 629 -8.86 2.03 -36.06
CA HIS A 629 -7.51 2.57 -36.07
C HIS A 629 -7.47 3.81 -36.96
N THR A 630 -6.70 4.81 -36.57
CA THR A 630 -6.46 5.99 -37.39
C THR A 630 -4.97 6.12 -37.67
N ASP A 631 -4.64 6.42 -38.93
CA ASP A 631 -3.24 6.67 -39.34
C ASP A 631 -2.81 8.11 -39.04
N SER A 632 -3.74 8.96 -38.58
CA SER A 632 -3.45 10.33 -38.21
C SER A 632 -2.74 10.42 -36.85
N GLU A 633 -1.44 10.71 -36.84
CA GLU A 633 -0.69 10.94 -35.62
C GLU A 633 -1.24 12.08 -34.75
N ARG A 634 -1.97 13.05 -35.36
CA ARG A 634 -2.56 14.19 -34.65
C ARG A 634 -3.80 13.82 -33.84
N THR A 635 -4.61 12.89 -34.30
CA THR A 635 -5.90 12.55 -33.71
C THR A 635 -5.88 11.21 -32.94
N SER A 636 -4.93 10.31 -33.24
CA SER A 636 -4.88 8.94 -32.72
C SER A 636 -4.98 8.87 -31.18
N TYR A 637 -4.28 9.75 -30.47
CA TYR A 637 -4.31 9.80 -29.01
C TYR A 637 -5.68 10.21 -28.44
N MET A 638 -6.47 11.01 -29.15
CA MET A 638 -7.76 11.51 -28.69
C MET A 638 -8.92 10.59 -29.05
N ASP A 639 -8.85 9.93 -30.19
CA ASP A 639 -9.94 9.09 -30.71
C ASP A 639 -10.01 7.70 -30.08
N GLN A 640 -8.90 7.22 -29.51
CA GLN A 640 -8.79 5.85 -29.00
C GLN A 640 -9.30 5.72 -27.57
N THR A 641 -10.57 6.04 -27.38
CA THR A 641 -11.30 5.89 -26.15
C THR A 641 -12.61 5.13 -26.39
N GLY A 642 -13.18 4.52 -25.36
CA GLY A 642 -14.40 3.74 -25.48
C GLY A 642 -15.30 3.81 -24.25
N ASP A 643 -16.52 3.28 -24.41
CA ASP A 643 -17.53 3.20 -23.37
C ASP A 643 -17.47 1.90 -22.58
N PHE A 644 -16.91 0.86 -23.18
CA PHE A 644 -16.69 -0.44 -22.55
C PHE A 644 -15.20 -0.79 -22.56
N LYS A 645 -14.67 -1.21 -21.42
CA LYS A 645 -13.28 -1.64 -21.22
C LYS A 645 -13.26 -3.04 -20.68
N LEU A 646 -12.37 -3.87 -21.23
CA LEU A 646 -12.00 -5.15 -20.63
C LEU A 646 -10.49 -5.32 -20.74
N GLN A 647 -9.85 -5.65 -19.62
CA GLN A 647 -8.41 -5.86 -19.51
C GLN A 647 -8.13 -7.02 -18.57
N ALA A 648 -7.20 -7.89 -18.94
CA ALA A 648 -6.70 -8.99 -18.12
C ALA A 648 -5.18 -9.03 -18.20
N ASN A 649 -4.53 -9.21 -17.05
CA ASN A 649 -3.09 -9.30 -16.94
C ASN A 649 -2.73 -10.51 -16.10
N LEU A 650 -1.69 -11.22 -16.49
CA LEU A 650 -1.10 -12.32 -15.74
C LEU A 650 0.39 -12.07 -15.63
N GLU A 651 0.93 -12.04 -14.42
CA GLU A 651 2.34 -11.77 -14.19
C GLU A 651 2.94 -12.82 -13.24
N TYR A 652 3.96 -13.53 -13.68
CA TYR A 652 4.77 -14.41 -12.84
C TYR A 652 6.02 -13.67 -12.39
N ARG A 653 6.16 -13.52 -11.07
CA ARG A 653 7.27 -12.83 -10.38
C ARG A 653 8.13 -13.86 -9.68
N PHE A 654 9.43 -13.79 -9.83
CA PHE A 654 10.37 -14.71 -9.20
C PHE A 654 11.65 -14.00 -8.79
N ARG A 655 12.21 -14.42 -7.69
CA ARG A 655 13.46 -13.85 -7.17
C ARG A 655 14.63 -14.28 -8.04
N LEU A 656 15.46 -13.33 -8.47
CA LEU A 656 16.71 -13.61 -9.17
C LEU A 656 17.85 -13.76 -8.14
N PHE A 657 18.12 -12.70 -7.39
CA PHE A 657 19.09 -12.69 -6.29
C PHE A 657 18.97 -11.39 -5.48
N GLY A 658 19.26 -11.45 -4.19
CA GLY A 658 19.11 -10.30 -3.27
C GLY A 658 17.71 -9.71 -3.38
N ASN A 659 17.62 -8.41 -3.58
CA ASN A 659 16.37 -7.67 -3.75
C ASN A 659 15.95 -7.48 -5.21
N LEU A 660 16.56 -8.22 -6.13
CA LEU A 660 16.22 -8.19 -7.55
C LEU A 660 15.29 -9.35 -7.91
N TYR A 661 14.15 -9.01 -8.51
CA TYR A 661 13.17 -9.97 -9.01
C TYR A 661 13.03 -9.85 -10.52
N GLY A 662 12.84 -10.98 -11.18
CA GLY A 662 12.40 -11.07 -12.56
C GLY A 662 10.89 -11.16 -12.63
N ALA A 663 10.32 -10.74 -13.75
CA ALA A 663 8.92 -10.96 -14.05
C ALA A 663 8.74 -11.35 -15.53
N THR A 664 7.76 -12.20 -15.80
CA THR A 664 7.22 -12.43 -17.13
C THR A 664 5.74 -12.15 -17.10
N PHE A 665 5.21 -11.63 -18.18
CA PHE A 665 3.79 -11.24 -18.17
C PHE A 665 3.10 -11.48 -19.51
N LEU A 666 1.78 -11.61 -19.43
CA LEU A 666 0.86 -11.66 -20.54
C LEU A 666 -0.27 -10.66 -20.26
N ASP A 667 -0.43 -9.69 -21.14
CA ASP A 667 -1.42 -8.63 -21.04
C ASP A 667 -2.39 -8.70 -22.21
N ALA A 668 -3.68 -8.62 -21.94
CA ALA A 668 -4.74 -8.63 -22.93
C ALA A 668 -5.79 -7.57 -22.63
N GLY A 669 -6.37 -6.95 -23.64
CA GLY A 669 -7.49 -6.04 -23.43
C GLY A 669 -7.78 -5.12 -24.62
N ASN A 670 -8.89 -4.40 -24.51
CA ASN A 670 -9.30 -3.38 -25.45
C ASN A 670 -10.37 -2.48 -24.81
N VAL A 671 -10.74 -1.44 -25.53
CA VAL A 671 -11.95 -0.65 -25.29
C VAL A 671 -12.87 -0.73 -26.50
N TRP A 672 -14.15 -0.50 -26.32
CA TRP A 672 -15.17 -0.53 -27.38
C TRP A 672 -16.16 0.60 -27.20
N ALA A 673 -16.73 1.08 -28.30
CA ALA A 673 -17.92 1.90 -28.27
C ALA A 673 -19.18 1.06 -28.07
N LEU A 674 -20.17 1.54 -27.32
CA LEU A 674 -21.46 0.90 -27.15
C LEU A 674 -22.51 1.40 -28.15
N ARG A 675 -22.23 2.51 -28.79
CA ARG A 675 -23.07 3.14 -29.85
C ARG A 675 -22.24 3.48 -31.04
N ASP A 676 -22.88 3.42 -32.20
CA ASP A 676 -22.30 3.91 -33.42
C ASP A 676 -22.30 5.44 -33.41
N ASP A 677 -21.15 6.02 -33.56
CA ASP A 677 -20.98 7.48 -33.68
C ASP A 677 -20.90 7.95 -35.15
N GLY A 678 -21.02 7.01 -36.09
CA GLY A 678 -20.97 7.29 -37.53
C GLY A 678 -19.58 7.65 -38.08
N TYR A 679 -18.57 7.72 -37.21
CA TYR A 679 -17.20 8.15 -37.54
C TYR A 679 -16.17 7.02 -37.33
N ARG A 680 -16.16 6.40 -36.18
CA ARG A 680 -15.17 5.35 -35.83
C ARG A 680 -15.65 3.98 -36.31
N THR A 681 -15.34 3.64 -37.53
CA THR A 681 -15.73 2.37 -38.17
C THR A 681 -15.14 1.19 -37.37
N ASN A 682 -15.93 0.11 -37.21
CA ASN A 682 -15.55 -1.11 -36.46
C ASN A 682 -15.25 -0.87 -34.95
N SER A 683 -15.75 0.22 -34.35
CA SER A 683 -15.57 0.53 -32.93
C SER A 683 -16.55 -0.17 -32.01
N LEU A 684 -17.70 -0.67 -32.55
CA LEU A 684 -18.80 -1.21 -31.77
C LEU A 684 -18.49 -2.55 -31.15
N PHE A 685 -18.86 -2.69 -29.86
CA PHE A 685 -18.75 -3.95 -29.14
C PHE A 685 -19.66 -5.02 -29.74
N LYS A 686 -19.09 -6.16 -30.10
CA LYS A 686 -19.80 -7.37 -30.54
C LYS A 686 -19.18 -8.59 -29.85
N VAL A 687 -19.98 -9.31 -29.08
CA VAL A 687 -19.49 -10.49 -28.31
C VAL A 687 -18.75 -11.51 -29.20
N LYS A 688 -19.25 -11.72 -30.40
CA LYS A 688 -18.62 -12.64 -31.39
C LYS A 688 -17.21 -12.22 -31.82
N ASN A 689 -16.89 -10.95 -31.71
CA ASN A 689 -15.60 -10.39 -32.11
C ASN A 689 -14.64 -10.20 -30.92
N LEU A 690 -15.08 -10.44 -29.70
CA LEU A 690 -14.34 -10.11 -28.47
C LEU A 690 -12.89 -10.59 -28.52
N LEU A 691 -12.67 -11.87 -28.80
CA LEU A 691 -11.31 -12.44 -28.86
C LEU A 691 -10.48 -11.87 -30.04
N LYS A 692 -11.12 -11.63 -31.18
CA LYS A 692 -10.46 -11.11 -32.38
C LYS A 692 -10.06 -9.63 -32.20
N GLU A 693 -10.87 -8.88 -31.48
CA GLU A 693 -10.65 -7.46 -31.23
C GLU A 693 -9.86 -7.17 -29.93
N THR A 694 -9.41 -8.20 -29.21
CA THR A 694 -8.61 -8.06 -27.99
C THR A 694 -7.13 -7.98 -28.36
N ALA A 695 -6.48 -6.85 -28.05
CA ALA A 695 -5.02 -6.72 -28.19
C ALA A 695 -4.32 -7.64 -27.17
N LEU A 696 -3.20 -8.24 -27.62
CA LEU A 696 -2.42 -9.16 -26.81
C LEU A 696 -0.95 -8.76 -26.83
N GLY A 697 -0.32 -8.74 -25.67
CA GLY A 697 1.10 -8.48 -25.52
C GLY A 697 1.71 -9.34 -24.42
N THR A 698 3.00 -9.60 -24.55
CA THR A 698 3.81 -10.32 -23.56
C THR A 698 5.09 -9.54 -23.28
N GLY A 699 5.86 -10.00 -22.32
CA GLY A 699 7.14 -9.36 -22.05
C GLY A 699 7.84 -9.90 -20.81
N VAL A 700 8.97 -9.27 -20.55
CA VAL A 700 9.80 -9.53 -19.39
C VAL A 700 10.07 -8.24 -18.64
N GLY A 701 10.34 -8.34 -17.36
CA GLY A 701 10.62 -7.16 -16.56
C GLY A 701 11.55 -7.45 -15.39
N LEU A 702 12.16 -6.39 -14.90
CA LEU A 702 12.98 -6.38 -13.69
C LEU A 702 12.29 -5.56 -12.60
N ARG A 703 12.40 -6.03 -11.37
CA ARG A 703 11.85 -5.39 -10.17
C ARG A 703 12.98 -5.29 -9.16
N TYR A 704 13.32 -4.08 -8.76
CA TYR A 704 14.30 -3.87 -7.69
C TYR A 704 13.58 -3.31 -6.46
N ASP A 705 13.48 -4.16 -5.44
CA ASP A 705 12.80 -3.83 -4.18
C ASP A 705 13.75 -3.07 -3.26
N LEU A 706 13.38 -1.82 -2.93
CA LEU A 706 14.09 -0.94 -2.01
C LEU A 706 13.41 -0.88 -0.62
N GLU A 707 12.54 -1.84 -0.29
CA GLU A 707 11.73 -1.96 0.93
C GLU A 707 10.60 -0.92 1.02
N PHE A 708 10.84 0.35 0.68
CA PHE A 708 9.85 1.44 0.71
C PHE A 708 9.25 1.75 -0.67
N PHE A 709 9.89 1.35 -1.75
CA PHE A 709 9.30 1.31 -3.10
C PHE A 709 10.04 0.33 -4.02
N VAL A 710 9.39 -0.07 -5.10
CA VAL A 710 9.94 -0.97 -6.11
C VAL A 710 10.22 -0.20 -7.39
N LEU A 711 11.45 -0.26 -7.88
CA LEU A 711 11.79 0.21 -9.22
C LEU A 711 11.47 -0.88 -10.23
N ARG A 712 10.80 -0.52 -11.30
CA ARG A 712 10.32 -1.44 -12.32
C ARG A 712 10.78 -1.02 -13.70
N LEU A 713 11.31 -1.98 -14.45
CA LEU A 713 11.65 -1.85 -15.85
C LEU A 713 10.98 -3.00 -16.61
N ASP A 714 10.04 -2.68 -17.50
CA ASP A 714 9.29 -3.65 -18.31
C ASP A 714 9.62 -3.48 -19.78
N TRP A 715 9.93 -4.57 -20.44
CA TRP A 715 10.04 -4.66 -21.88
C TRP A 715 8.90 -5.50 -22.42
N GLY A 716 7.94 -4.83 -23.08
CA GLY A 716 6.75 -5.43 -23.66
C GLY A 716 6.91 -5.67 -25.16
N VAL A 717 6.33 -6.76 -25.62
CA VAL A 717 6.29 -7.14 -27.04
C VAL A 717 4.85 -7.44 -27.41
N GLY A 718 4.31 -6.72 -28.40
CA GLY A 718 2.98 -6.95 -28.94
C GLY A 718 2.90 -8.25 -29.74
N LEU A 719 1.82 -8.99 -29.54
CA LEU A 719 1.53 -10.22 -30.27
C LEU A 719 0.38 -10.02 -31.26
N HIS A 720 -0.62 -9.24 -30.86
CA HIS A 720 -1.82 -9.03 -31.66
C HIS A 720 -2.35 -7.61 -31.51
N VAL A 721 -2.72 -6.99 -32.64
CA VAL A 721 -3.48 -5.73 -32.68
C VAL A 721 -4.84 -5.95 -33.36
N PRO A 722 -5.92 -5.33 -32.84
CA PRO A 722 -7.29 -5.64 -33.25
C PRO A 722 -7.66 -5.18 -34.67
N TYR A 723 -6.90 -4.26 -35.25
CA TYR A 723 -7.20 -3.63 -36.56
C TYR A 723 -6.49 -4.32 -37.75
N LYS A 724 -5.68 -5.37 -37.50
CA LYS A 724 -5.02 -6.17 -38.53
C LYS A 724 -5.52 -7.62 -38.52
N SER A 725 -5.44 -8.29 -39.66
CA SER A 725 -5.80 -9.71 -39.77
C SER A 725 -4.69 -10.64 -39.28
N GLY A 726 -5.07 -11.83 -38.79
CA GLY A 726 -4.14 -12.84 -38.31
C GLY A 726 -3.87 -12.71 -36.79
N PHE A 727 -3.27 -13.77 -36.19
CA PHE A 727 -2.97 -13.77 -34.73
C PHE A 727 -1.72 -12.96 -34.44
N TYR A 728 -0.57 -13.30 -35.04
CA TYR A 728 0.66 -12.50 -34.97
C TYR A 728 0.69 -11.55 -36.17
N ASN A 729 0.22 -10.34 -35.95
CA ASN A 729 -0.07 -9.39 -37.04
C ASN A 729 0.70 -8.06 -36.94
N ILE A 730 1.77 -8.01 -36.16
CA ILE A 730 2.66 -6.86 -36.03
C ILE A 730 3.71 -6.94 -37.12
N SER A 731 3.84 -5.88 -37.92
CA SER A 731 4.63 -5.87 -39.14
C SER A 731 6.15 -5.99 -38.92
N SER A 732 6.67 -5.45 -37.82
CA SER A 732 8.07 -5.61 -37.46
C SER A 732 8.23 -5.72 -35.95
N PHE A 733 9.24 -6.44 -35.50
CA PHE A 733 9.57 -6.54 -34.08
C PHE A 733 9.87 -5.17 -33.46
N ARG A 734 10.46 -4.25 -34.23
CA ARG A 734 10.80 -2.90 -33.76
C ARG A 734 9.55 -2.08 -33.47
N ASP A 735 8.50 -2.21 -34.24
CA ASP A 735 7.24 -1.45 -34.09
C ASP A 735 6.35 -2.04 -33.00
N GLY A 736 6.57 -3.31 -32.63
CA GLY A 736 5.81 -4.04 -31.63
C GLY A 736 6.42 -4.04 -30.23
N GLN A 737 7.52 -3.31 -29.98
CA GLN A 737 8.16 -3.30 -28.69
C GLN A 737 7.94 -1.98 -27.93
N SER A 738 7.84 -2.08 -26.62
CA SER A 738 7.69 -0.93 -25.73
C SER A 738 8.51 -1.13 -24.44
N LEU A 739 9.23 -0.11 -24.03
CA LEU A 739 10.03 -0.12 -22.81
C LEU A 739 9.42 0.86 -21.81
N HIS A 740 9.09 0.37 -20.61
CA HIS A 740 8.49 1.18 -19.55
C HIS A 740 9.36 1.17 -18.31
N PHE A 741 9.67 2.35 -17.82
CA PHE A 741 10.22 2.55 -16.46
C PHE A 741 9.10 3.06 -15.55
N ALA A 742 8.93 2.45 -14.39
CA ALA A 742 7.89 2.82 -13.44
C ALA A 742 8.31 2.56 -11.99
N ILE A 743 7.54 3.12 -11.06
CA ILE A 743 7.70 2.92 -9.62
C ILE A 743 6.46 2.17 -9.11
N GLY A 744 6.68 1.13 -8.31
CA GLY A 744 5.64 0.24 -7.80
C GLY A 744 5.30 -0.91 -8.73
N TYR A 745 4.42 -1.80 -8.25
CA TYR A 745 3.88 -2.88 -9.06
C TYR A 745 2.77 -2.36 -10.00
N PRO A 746 2.50 -3.03 -11.15
CA PRO A 746 1.52 -2.53 -12.12
C PRO A 746 0.07 -2.67 -11.62
N PHE A 747 -0.20 -3.59 -10.70
CA PHE A 747 -1.51 -3.90 -10.10
C PHE A 747 -1.33 -4.71 -8.83
#